data_15d1e8b0a8551271b5a325c06807f086
#
_entry.id   15d1e8b0a8551271b5a325c06807f086
#
_cell.length_a   1.000
_cell.length_b   1.000
_cell.length_c   1.000
_cell.angle_alpha   90.00
_cell.angle_beta   90.00
_cell.angle_gamma   90.00
#
_symmetry.space_group_name_H-M   'P 1'
#
loop_
_entity.id
_entity.type
_entity.pdbx_description
1 polymer ?
#
loop_
_entity_poly.entity_id
_entity_poly.type
_entity_poly.pdbx_seq_one_letter_code
_entity_poly.pdbx_strand_id
1 'polypeptide(L)'
;MKECVGKIFRRIGARLKKGAAIGTGAVLIASQVLSVVPAPTAAYAASSETITRGERVNYGGYYMYNSTTSEGTPAICLDPAKRHPLDAMTATAQLPIETDWTKCYTGGGGDQTRIDRTDGMARVLYYGPTGPGFEEAKAKGLWNFNWYDGTPLDYSKMLAIQHIALSALSKSSSQYGMQGTTAAFRNWCYKTILYYNGNINAGTFLANLDKNLPGPAPQSFKNSIYLVNYGTGTQCLITFHNKGKMKLKKASSNPGISDNNPCYSLEGATYGVYSDSGCTQQVGTLTCNASGDTNVIDIAPGTYYVKETKAGKSYALDEGIHKVNVSGGQTATVNVTDAPQNDPADLLVAKVDAETGKASPLGAGTLAGAEFTVKYYDGFYTQENLPEKATRTWVLKTDEDGFTGLSSARENPDIYLSSGDSFYQTADGKMYTLPLGTVTIQETKAPAGYLLSDSTVHLQQITSNASSEFVSTFVEPSEDAPTVREQVKRGDIAFNKVHGEDMTGLANVPFKITGESHIAITDVNGVLTTEASACPHTQNTNGNDAALNADGTVDESKLSIDNGLWFSGSKDAQTAADDSKGALPYDTYTFEELRCSANDSLNLVKFEVTVSRDAYTIDRGTVDDNPIEIGTTATDGADGDHKLLASNQAEIVDSVSYKGLKKGTEYELQGTLMDAETGEALKGMDGKEITATAKFTPKASSGKQKVKFKFDATLLGGHKAVVFERLYLDGKIQATHEDPEDEDQTVEFLPVEIGTTATDAADGDKAIGVGK
;
A
#
# COMPACT_ATOMS: atom_id res chain seq x y z
N MET A 1 4.39 2.66 -31.40
CA MET A 1 3.37 3.13 -30.44
C MET A 1 2.19 2.15 -30.32
N LYS A 2 1.43 1.82 -31.38
CA LYS A 2 0.27 0.90 -31.28
C LYS A 2 0.62 -0.55 -30.88
N GLU A 3 1.77 -1.07 -31.23
CA GLU A 3 2.17 -2.44 -30.87
C GLU A 3 2.74 -2.56 -29.46
N CYS A 4 3.49 -1.59 -29.01
CA CYS A 4 3.96 -1.49 -27.62
C CYS A 4 2.76 -1.37 -26.66
N VAL A 5 1.83 -0.46 -26.98
CA VAL A 5 0.55 -0.29 -26.29
C VAL A 5 -0.26 -1.59 -26.32
N GLY A 6 -0.26 -2.34 -27.44
CA GLY A 6 -0.96 -3.63 -27.56
C GLY A 6 -0.40 -4.75 -26.67
N LYS A 7 0.90 -4.82 -26.46
CA LYS A 7 1.54 -5.76 -25.50
C LYS A 7 1.26 -5.36 -24.05
N ILE A 8 1.30 -4.06 -23.76
CA ILE A 8 0.94 -3.48 -22.46
C ILE A 8 -0.51 -3.82 -22.13
N PHE A 9 -1.46 -3.55 -23.05
CA PHE A 9 -2.88 -3.86 -22.83
C PHE A 9 -3.17 -5.35 -22.65
N ARG A 10 -2.44 -6.24 -23.29
CA ARG A 10 -2.61 -7.69 -23.09
C ARG A 10 -2.13 -8.15 -21.71
N ARG A 11 -1.05 -7.59 -21.18
CA ARG A 11 -0.56 -7.89 -19.82
C ARG A 11 -1.45 -7.25 -18.74
N ILE A 12 -1.83 -5.98 -18.90
CA ILE A 12 -2.75 -5.27 -18.01
C ILE A 12 -4.13 -5.94 -18.02
N GLY A 13 -4.68 -6.26 -19.18
CA GLY A 13 -5.97 -6.97 -19.31
C GLY A 13 -5.98 -8.38 -18.73
N ALA A 14 -4.85 -9.08 -18.70
CA ALA A 14 -4.71 -10.39 -18.05
C ALA A 14 -4.56 -10.24 -16.51
N ARG A 15 -3.92 -9.19 -16.04
CA ARG A 15 -3.76 -8.90 -14.60
C ARG A 15 -5.02 -8.28 -14.00
N LEU A 16 -5.69 -7.35 -14.69
CA LEU A 16 -6.99 -6.81 -14.27
C LEU A 16 -8.10 -7.86 -14.18
N LYS A 17 -8.09 -8.89 -15.07
CA LYS A 17 -9.01 -10.03 -14.93
C LYS A 17 -8.72 -10.88 -13.68
N LYS A 18 -7.49 -10.96 -13.21
CA LYS A 18 -7.15 -11.62 -11.92
C LYS A 18 -7.48 -10.73 -10.72
N GLY A 19 -7.25 -9.42 -10.79
CA GLY A 19 -7.59 -8.46 -9.75
C GLY A 19 -9.10 -8.26 -9.57
N ALA A 20 -9.86 -8.15 -10.67
CA ALA A 20 -11.32 -8.00 -10.63
C ALA A 20 -12.07 -9.26 -10.12
N ALA A 21 -11.47 -10.45 -10.28
CA ALA A 21 -12.03 -11.69 -9.73
C ALA A 21 -11.81 -11.81 -8.20
N ILE A 22 -10.88 -11.04 -7.64
CA ILE A 22 -10.59 -11.02 -6.18
C ILE A 22 -11.42 -9.92 -5.49
N GLY A 23 -11.72 -8.82 -6.16
CA GLY A 23 -12.47 -7.69 -5.60
C GLY A 23 -13.94 -7.98 -5.30
N THR A 24 -14.58 -8.92 -6.02
CA THR A 24 -15.98 -9.33 -5.75
C THR A 24 -16.14 -10.40 -4.68
N GLY A 25 -15.05 -11.02 -4.23
CA GLY A 25 -15.05 -12.00 -3.14
C GLY A 25 -14.79 -11.41 -1.75
N ALA A 26 -14.18 -10.24 -1.66
CA ALA A 26 -13.76 -9.65 -0.37
C ALA A 26 -14.87 -8.88 0.35
N VAL A 27 -15.92 -8.45 -0.34
CA VAL A 27 -17.03 -7.68 0.27
C VAL A 27 -17.96 -8.57 1.14
N LEU A 28 -17.85 -9.89 1.06
CA LEU A 28 -18.77 -10.82 1.77
C LEU A 28 -18.21 -11.42 3.07
N ILE A 29 -16.97 -11.12 3.47
CA ILE A 29 -16.37 -11.73 4.68
C ILE A 29 -16.17 -10.76 5.86
N ALA A 30 -16.24 -9.46 5.64
CA ALA A 30 -16.09 -8.48 6.73
C ALA A 30 -17.34 -8.31 7.62
N SER A 31 -18.48 -8.96 7.28
CA SER A 31 -19.74 -8.78 8.04
C SER A 31 -20.02 -9.83 9.12
N GLN A 32 -19.09 -10.74 9.45
CA GLN A 32 -19.37 -11.82 10.41
C GLN A 32 -18.37 -11.98 11.57
N VAL A 33 -17.75 -10.92 12.05
CA VAL A 33 -17.15 -10.98 13.40
C VAL A 33 -17.74 -9.87 14.25
N LEU A 34 -19.04 -9.92 14.50
CA LEU A 34 -19.59 -9.34 15.70
C LEU A 34 -19.34 -10.36 16.83
N SER A 35 -18.24 -10.19 17.55
CA SER A 35 -18.15 -10.72 18.89
C SER A 35 -19.28 -10.07 19.69
N VAL A 36 -20.29 -10.85 20.01
CA VAL A 36 -21.25 -10.51 21.06
C VAL A 36 -20.43 -10.43 22.35
N VAL A 37 -19.92 -9.24 22.65
CA VAL A 37 -19.49 -8.92 24.00
C VAL A 37 -20.79 -8.88 24.79
N PRO A 38 -20.97 -9.74 25.80
CA PRO A 38 -22.14 -9.62 26.69
C PRO A 38 -22.09 -8.18 27.21
N ALA A 39 -23.23 -7.49 27.08
CA ALA A 39 -23.35 -6.13 27.61
C ALA A 39 -22.88 -6.15 29.06
N PRO A 40 -21.94 -5.30 29.47
CA PRO A 40 -21.59 -5.20 30.85
C PRO A 40 -22.88 -4.88 31.60
N THR A 41 -23.18 -5.65 32.65
CA THR A 41 -24.22 -5.29 33.60
C THR A 41 -23.83 -3.92 34.14
N ALA A 42 -24.44 -2.88 33.58
CA ALA A 42 -24.16 -1.53 34.01
C ALA A 42 -24.54 -1.39 35.46
N ALA A 43 -23.57 -1.23 36.31
CA ALA A 43 -23.82 -0.77 37.67
C ALA A 43 -24.43 0.63 37.53
N TYR A 44 -25.73 0.74 37.80
CA TYR A 44 -26.37 2.04 37.96
C TYR A 44 -25.62 2.78 39.07
N ALA A 45 -24.85 3.78 38.71
CA ALA A 45 -24.29 4.68 39.70
C ALA A 45 -25.45 5.28 40.49
N ALA A 46 -25.35 5.34 41.81
CA ALA A 46 -26.32 5.99 42.66
C ALA A 46 -26.47 7.47 42.22
N SER A 47 -27.43 7.72 41.34
CA SER A 47 -27.77 9.06 40.89
C SER A 47 -28.95 9.56 41.70
N SER A 48 -28.86 10.79 42.15
CA SER A 48 -29.99 11.43 42.86
C SER A 48 -31.13 11.66 41.84
N GLU A 49 -32.21 10.93 41.99
CA GLU A 49 -33.44 11.18 41.21
C GLU A 49 -34.39 12.02 42.07
N THR A 50 -34.86 13.12 41.46
CA THR A 50 -35.83 13.98 42.09
C THR A 50 -37.20 13.70 41.52
N ILE A 51 -38.13 13.28 42.37
CA ILE A 51 -39.51 13.03 41.98
C ILE A 51 -40.37 14.27 42.28
N THR A 52 -41.04 14.76 41.27
CA THR A 52 -42.06 15.79 41.42
C THR A 52 -43.39 15.13 41.74
N ARG A 53 -43.94 15.38 42.94
CA ARG A 53 -45.24 14.87 43.34
C ARG A 53 -46.35 15.66 42.73
N GLY A 54 -47.15 15.03 41.87
CA GLY A 54 -48.29 15.66 41.24
C GLY A 54 -49.56 15.62 42.12
N GLU A 55 -50.70 15.86 41.49
CA GLU A 55 -52.00 15.93 42.13
C GLU A 55 -52.36 14.59 42.79
N ARG A 56 -52.98 14.69 43.96
CA ARG A 56 -53.56 13.54 44.65
C ARG A 56 -54.95 13.23 44.11
N VAL A 57 -55.10 12.02 43.59
CA VAL A 57 -56.37 11.54 43.00
C VAL A 57 -57.01 10.52 43.90
N ASN A 58 -58.33 10.51 44.03
CA ASN A 58 -59.14 9.61 44.83
C ASN A 58 -60.18 8.90 43.98
N TYR A 59 -60.11 7.58 43.94
CA TYR A 59 -61.05 6.72 43.24
C TYR A 59 -61.67 5.73 44.20
N GLY A 60 -62.93 5.98 44.66
CA GLY A 60 -63.64 5.06 45.55
C GLY A 60 -62.88 4.76 46.82
N GLY A 61 -62.12 5.70 47.36
CA GLY A 61 -61.28 5.54 48.52
C GLY A 61 -59.84 5.06 48.24
N TYR A 62 -59.52 4.79 47.01
CA TYR A 62 -58.15 4.53 46.56
C TYR A 62 -57.45 5.85 46.22
N TYR A 63 -56.31 6.11 46.87
CA TYR A 63 -55.56 7.34 46.71
C TYR A 63 -54.24 7.10 46.02
N MET A 64 -53.90 7.90 45.04
CA MET A 64 -52.60 7.88 44.38
C MET A 64 -52.15 9.32 44.09
N TYR A 65 -50.85 9.48 43.83
CA TYR A 65 -50.25 10.71 43.33
C TYR A 65 -49.76 10.50 41.92
N ASN A 66 -50.08 11.43 41.04
CA ASN A 66 -49.51 11.48 39.69
C ASN A 66 -48.11 12.08 39.75
N SER A 67 -47.13 11.25 40.11
CA SER A 67 -45.75 11.71 40.27
C SER A 67 -44.92 11.46 39.01
N THR A 68 -43.97 12.34 38.75
CA THR A 68 -43.07 12.24 37.59
C THR A 68 -41.62 12.38 38.02
N THR A 69 -40.76 11.78 37.21
CA THR A 69 -39.29 11.96 37.29
C THR A 69 -38.85 13.29 36.70
N SER A 70 -37.57 13.59 36.84
CA SER A 70 -36.93 14.74 36.15
C SER A 70 -37.03 14.64 34.61
N GLU A 71 -37.14 13.43 34.04
CA GLU A 71 -37.36 13.19 32.60
C GLU A 71 -38.85 13.33 32.19
N GLY A 72 -39.74 13.63 33.13
CA GLY A 72 -41.19 13.71 32.90
C GLY A 72 -41.88 12.36 32.78
N THR A 73 -41.20 11.22 33.06
CA THR A 73 -41.80 9.91 33.04
C THR A 73 -42.58 9.66 34.37
N PRO A 74 -43.69 8.94 34.33
CA PRO A 74 -44.45 8.64 35.53
C PRO A 74 -43.68 7.77 36.53
N ALA A 75 -43.70 8.15 37.75
CA ALA A 75 -43.13 7.42 38.87
C ALA A 75 -44.24 6.80 39.69
N ILE A 76 -44.40 5.47 39.59
CA ILE A 76 -45.56 4.72 40.09
C ILE A 76 -45.19 3.97 41.35
N CYS A 77 -46.01 4.07 42.37
CA CYS A 77 -45.82 3.43 43.65
C CYS A 77 -45.96 1.91 43.55
N LEU A 78 -45.01 1.17 44.14
CA LEU A 78 -45.05 -0.27 44.29
C LEU A 78 -45.58 -0.73 45.67
N ASP A 79 -45.58 0.17 46.67
CA ASP A 79 -46.01 -0.18 48.05
C ASP A 79 -46.99 0.85 48.62
N PRO A 80 -48.26 0.73 48.27
CA PRO A 80 -49.30 1.68 48.73
C PRO A 80 -49.52 1.69 50.23
N ALA A 81 -48.94 0.75 51.00
CA ALA A 81 -49.04 0.73 52.45
C ALA A 81 -48.03 1.67 53.15
N LYS A 82 -47.02 2.15 52.41
CA LYS A 82 -46.03 3.09 52.93
C LYS A 82 -46.35 4.53 52.53
N ARG A 83 -45.69 5.48 53.20
CA ARG A 83 -45.87 6.90 52.91
C ARG A 83 -45.25 7.25 51.53
N HIS A 84 -46.01 7.97 50.71
CA HIS A 84 -45.53 8.52 49.45
C HIS A 84 -44.36 9.51 49.71
N PRO A 85 -43.31 9.54 48.85
CA PRO A 85 -42.27 10.55 48.97
C PRO A 85 -42.84 11.96 48.98
N LEU A 86 -42.26 12.85 49.78
CA LEU A 86 -42.57 14.28 49.76
C LEU A 86 -41.85 14.95 48.57
N ASP A 87 -42.37 16.14 48.17
CA ASP A 87 -41.67 16.93 47.15
C ASP A 87 -40.23 17.23 47.60
N ALA A 88 -39.32 17.26 46.61
CA ALA A 88 -37.89 17.50 46.80
C ALA A 88 -37.14 16.47 47.65
N MET A 89 -37.71 15.30 47.93
CA MET A 89 -36.91 14.20 48.50
C MET A 89 -35.94 13.67 47.48
N THR A 90 -34.68 13.48 47.89
CA THR A 90 -33.66 12.84 47.07
C THR A 90 -33.71 11.32 47.27
N ALA A 91 -33.69 10.56 46.18
CA ALA A 91 -33.58 9.12 46.23
C ALA A 91 -32.27 8.64 46.86
N THR A 92 -32.32 7.59 47.64
CA THR A 92 -31.12 6.97 48.19
C THR A 92 -30.43 6.04 47.20
N ALA A 93 -31.17 5.51 46.22
CA ALA A 93 -30.64 4.65 45.18
C ALA A 93 -31.62 4.55 44.00
N GLN A 94 -31.06 4.38 42.80
CA GLN A 94 -31.76 3.85 41.64
C GLN A 94 -31.32 2.40 41.46
N LEU A 95 -32.24 1.47 41.33
CA LEU A 95 -31.97 0.04 41.29
C LEU A 95 -32.56 -0.58 40.02
N PRO A 96 -31.79 -1.40 39.24
CA PRO A 96 -32.35 -2.14 38.13
C PRO A 96 -33.47 -3.06 38.55
N ILE A 97 -34.54 -3.12 37.79
CA ILE A 97 -35.71 -3.95 38.14
C ILE A 97 -35.36 -5.45 38.14
N GLU A 98 -34.50 -5.91 37.27
CA GLU A 98 -34.19 -7.32 37.11
C GLU A 98 -33.40 -7.93 38.26
N THR A 99 -32.64 -7.12 38.99
CA THR A 99 -31.77 -7.62 40.08
C THR A 99 -32.20 -7.21 41.46
N ASP A 100 -32.86 -6.07 41.61
CA ASP A 100 -32.99 -5.43 42.93
C ASP A 100 -34.40 -4.98 43.30
N TRP A 101 -35.45 -5.33 42.52
CA TRP A 101 -36.83 -4.94 42.86
C TRP A 101 -37.28 -5.41 44.26
N THR A 102 -36.72 -6.53 44.75
CA THR A 102 -36.98 -7.05 46.08
C THR A 102 -36.45 -6.17 47.19
N LYS A 103 -35.42 -5.36 46.96
CA LYS A 103 -34.85 -4.41 47.93
C LYS A 103 -35.81 -3.28 48.29
N CYS A 104 -36.71 -2.95 47.41
CA CYS A 104 -37.77 -1.96 47.68
C CYS A 104 -38.92 -2.53 48.50
N TYR A 105 -38.89 -3.79 48.80
CA TYR A 105 -39.98 -4.51 49.39
C TYR A 105 -39.62 -5.07 50.78
N THR A 106 -40.25 -4.61 51.83
CA THR A 106 -39.99 -5.02 53.21
C THR A 106 -41.21 -5.76 53.79
N GLY A 107 -41.60 -6.92 53.30
CA GLY A 107 -42.68 -7.67 53.96
C GLY A 107 -43.26 -8.80 53.14
N GLY A 108 -43.02 -10.00 53.64
CA GLY A 108 -43.75 -11.21 53.40
C GLY A 108 -43.75 -11.84 52.05
N GLY A 109 -43.28 -13.07 51.97
CA GLY A 109 -43.12 -13.87 50.81
C GLY A 109 -44.28 -13.80 49.81
N GLY A 110 -43.98 -13.39 48.63
CA GLY A 110 -44.87 -13.45 47.48
C GLY A 110 -44.81 -14.81 46.82
N ASP A 111 -45.95 -15.29 46.41
CA ASP A 111 -46.04 -16.46 45.56
C ASP A 111 -45.38 -16.15 44.18
N GLN A 112 -44.23 -16.74 43.93
CA GLN A 112 -43.41 -16.51 42.74
C GLN A 112 -43.89 -17.30 41.50
N THR A 113 -45.02 -18.00 41.57
CA THR A 113 -45.37 -19.03 40.58
C THR A 113 -46.22 -18.55 39.41
N ARG A 114 -46.56 -17.25 39.25
CA ARG A 114 -47.63 -16.84 38.33
C ARG A 114 -47.25 -16.02 37.11
N ILE A 115 -46.30 -15.19 37.20
CA ILE A 115 -45.65 -14.46 36.11
C ILE A 115 -44.22 -14.24 36.56
N ASP A 116 -43.24 -14.31 35.69
CA ASP A 116 -42.00 -13.61 35.95
C ASP A 116 -42.39 -12.18 36.32
N ARG A 117 -42.31 -11.82 37.56
CA ARG A 117 -42.82 -10.55 38.10
C ARG A 117 -42.15 -9.36 37.40
N THR A 118 -40.88 -9.51 37.10
CA THR A 118 -40.13 -8.51 36.35
C THR A 118 -40.70 -8.31 34.96
N ASP A 119 -41.01 -9.39 34.24
CA ASP A 119 -41.65 -9.31 32.92
C ASP A 119 -43.07 -8.75 33.02
N GLY A 120 -43.85 -9.16 34.01
CA GLY A 120 -45.21 -8.64 34.26
C GLY A 120 -45.20 -7.13 34.54
N MET A 121 -44.28 -6.66 35.41
CA MET A 121 -44.12 -5.22 35.68
C MET A 121 -43.70 -4.45 34.43
N ALA A 122 -42.78 -4.99 33.69
CA ALA A 122 -42.34 -4.37 32.42
C ALA A 122 -43.50 -4.27 31.42
N ARG A 123 -44.33 -5.30 31.30
CA ARG A 123 -45.54 -5.25 30.42
C ARG A 123 -46.54 -4.22 30.91
N VAL A 124 -46.82 -4.12 32.18
CA VAL A 124 -47.74 -3.12 32.74
C VAL A 124 -47.22 -1.70 32.48
N LEU A 125 -45.92 -1.48 32.59
CA LEU A 125 -45.33 -0.18 32.25
C LEU A 125 -45.33 0.10 30.72
N TYR A 126 -44.95 -0.89 29.92
CA TYR A 126 -44.82 -0.73 28.48
C TYR A 126 -46.17 -0.50 27.79
N TYR A 127 -47.19 -1.30 28.17
CA TYR A 127 -48.54 -1.25 27.59
C TYR A 127 -49.51 -0.38 28.39
N GLY A 128 -49.06 0.21 29.49
CA GLY A 128 -49.81 1.18 30.28
C GLY A 128 -49.85 2.55 29.59
N PRO A 129 -50.72 3.47 30.07
CA PRO A 129 -50.98 4.77 29.44
C PRO A 129 -49.73 5.67 29.33
N THR A 130 -48.68 5.32 30.02
CA THR A 130 -47.43 6.07 30.07
C THR A 130 -46.31 5.40 29.24
N GLY A 131 -46.56 4.19 28.78
CA GLY A 131 -45.57 3.37 28.11
C GLY A 131 -45.59 3.52 26.57
N PRO A 132 -44.47 3.22 25.92
CA PRO A 132 -44.36 3.34 24.44
C PRO A 132 -45.31 2.42 23.67
N GLY A 133 -45.72 1.28 24.24
CA GLY A 133 -46.62 0.31 23.63
C GLY A 133 -48.10 0.57 23.85
N PHE A 134 -48.48 1.69 24.47
CA PHE A 134 -49.87 1.97 24.84
C PHE A 134 -50.85 1.93 23.68
N GLU A 135 -50.54 2.61 22.56
CA GLU A 135 -51.43 2.64 21.42
C GLU A 135 -51.58 1.26 20.75
N GLU A 136 -50.52 0.46 20.75
CA GLU A 136 -50.57 -0.95 20.32
C GLU A 136 -51.52 -1.76 21.19
N ALA A 137 -51.38 -1.62 22.54
CA ALA A 137 -52.22 -2.33 23.49
C ALA A 137 -53.70 -1.93 23.37
N LYS A 138 -53.95 -0.66 23.13
CA LYS A 138 -55.30 -0.12 22.92
C LYS A 138 -55.92 -0.68 21.62
N ALA A 139 -55.17 -0.71 20.54
CA ALA A 139 -55.62 -1.27 19.26
C ALA A 139 -55.91 -2.80 19.38
N LYS A 140 -55.17 -3.53 20.22
CA LYS A 140 -55.41 -4.96 20.53
C LYS A 140 -56.48 -5.21 21.60
N GLY A 141 -57.14 -4.15 22.06
CA GLY A 141 -58.31 -4.24 22.99
C GLY A 141 -57.96 -4.47 24.46
N LEU A 142 -56.68 -4.33 24.88
CA LEU A 142 -56.28 -4.51 26.28
C LEU A 142 -57.03 -3.57 27.23
N TRP A 143 -57.33 -2.37 26.76
CA TRP A 143 -58.02 -1.31 27.53
C TRP A 143 -59.53 -1.19 27.20
N ASN A 144 -60.12 -2.21 26.58
CA ASN A 144 -61.54 -2.15 26.13
C ASN A 144 -62.47 -2.66 27.25
N PHE A 145 -62.58 -1.89 28.32
CA PHE A 145 -63.53 -2.10 29.41
C PHE A 145 -63.87 -0.76 30.11
N ASN A 146 -64.92 -0.74 30.88
CA ASN A 146 -65.37 0.47 31.58
C ASN A 146 -64.86 0.51 33.02
N TRP A 147 -64.85 1.69 33.61
CA TRP A 147 -64.58 1.97 35.00
C TRP A 147 -65.67 1.35 35.91
N TYR A 148 -65.42 1.26 37.23
CA TYR A 148 -66.30 0.58 38.16
C TYR A 148 -67.73 1.16 38.27
N ASP A 149 -67.95 2.42 37.88
CA ASP A 149 -69.21 3.10 37.83
C ASP A 149 -69.88 3.07 36.44
N GLY A 150 -69.33 2.28 35.52
CA GLY A 150 -69.80 2.16 34.12
C GLY A 150 -69.37 3.23 33.17
N THR A 151 -68.60 4.22 33.62
CA THR A 151 -68.06 5.28 32.76
C THR A 151 -66.87 4.80 31.96
N PRO A 152 -66.60 5.41 30.75
CA PRO A 152 -65.40 5.08 29.98
C PRO A 152 -64.11 5.38 30.74
N LEU A 153 -63.04 4.68 30.36
CA LEU A 153 -61.68 4.95 30.86
C LEU A 153 -61.16 6.26 30.26
N ASP A 154 -60.78 7.17 31.13
CA ASP A 154 -59.94 8.32 30.81
C ASP A 154 -58.50 8.05 31.22
N TYR A 155 -57.58 8.97 30.88
CA TYR A 155 -56.14 8.82 31.14
C TYR A 155 -55.84 8.60 32.64
N SER A 156 -56.49 9.35 33.52
CA SER A 156 -56.31 9.24 34.98
C SER A 156 -56.81 7.90 35.55
N LYS A 157 -57.93 7.38 35.05
CA LYS A 157 -58.43 6.05 35.39
C LYS A 157 -57.51 4.94 34.91
N MET A 158 -56.95 5.06 33.71
CA MET A 158 -55.95 4.11 33.19
C MET A 158 -54.67 4.14 34.00
N LEU A 159 -54.20 5.30 34.47
CA LEU A 159 -53.06 5.41 35.39
C LEU A 159 -53.36 4.69 36.73
N ALA A 160 -54.59 4.84 37.25
CA ALA A 160 -55.00 4.13 38.50
C ALA A 160 -54.98 2.63 38.30
N ILE A 161 -55.44 2.11 37.15
CA ILE A 161 -55.36 0.68 36.80
C ILE A 161 -53.91 0.21 36.74
N GLN A 162 -53.06 0.96 36.07
CA GLN A 162 -51.61 0.67 35.97
C GLN A 162 -50.97 0.61 37.38
N HIS A 163 -51.28 1.59 38.22
CA HIS A 163 -50.79 1.64 39.59
C HIS A 163 -51.24 0.44 40.40
N ILE A 164 -52.55 0.06 40.35
CA ILE A 164 -53.11 -1.08 41.03
C ILE A 164 -52.48 -2.40 40.55
N ALA A 165 -52.28 -2.54 39.23
CA ALA A 165 -51.67 -3.72 38.63
C ALA A 165 -50.22 -3.89 39.06
N LEU A 166 -49.41 -2.82 39.06
CA LEU A 166 -48.03 -2.83 39.54
C LEU A 166 -47.93 -3.16 41.02
N SER A 167 -48.80 -2.57 41.82
CA SER A 167 -48.90 -2.89 43.27
C SER A 167 -49.24 -4.36 43.53
N ALA A 168 -50.10 -4.94 42.69
CA ALA A 168 -50.46 -6.37 42.81
C ALA A 168 -49.32 -7.29 42.42
N LEU A 169 -48.53 -6.93 41.41
CA LEU A 169 -47.35 -7.69 41.00
C LEU A 169 -46.20 -7.58 42.02
N SER A 170 -46.08 -6.45 42.71
CA SER A 170 -45.04 -6.27 43.73
C SER A 170 -45.36 -6.94 45.04
N LYS A 171 -46.62 -7.14 45.40
CA LYS A 171 -47.07 -7.73 46.67
C LYS A 171 -47.84 -9.03 46.50
N SER A 172 -47.69 -9.92 47.50
CA SER A 172 -48.33 -11.23 47.51
C SER A 172 -49.61 -11.29 48.33
N SER A 173 -49.99 -10.24 49.08
CA SER A 173 -51.09 -10.29 49.95
C SER A 173 -52.39 -9.69 49.42
N SER A 174 -53.52 -10.13 49.94
CA SER A 174 -54.86 -9.68 49.62
C SER A 174 -55.14 -8.18 49.84
N GLN A 175 -54.11 -7.40 50.18
CA GLN A 175 -54.30 -5.98 50.57
C GLN A 175 -53.81 -4.96 49.58
N TYR A 176 -53.58 -5.27 48.36
CA TYR A 176 -53.09 -4.37 47.25
C TYR A 176 -53.39 -2.87 47.38
N GLY A 177 -53.30 -2.33 48.59
CA GLY A 177 -53.71 -0.97 48.91
C GLY A 177 -55.22 -0.71 48.88
N MET A 178 -56.02 -1.75 48.88
CA MET A 178 -57.48 -1.66 48.82
C MET A 178 -58.15 -1.38 50.16
N GLN A 179 -57.37 -1.21 51.25
CA GLN A 179 -57.90 -0.81 52.56
C GLN A 179 -58.52 0.60 52.47
N GLY A 180 -59.71 0.73 52.96
CA GLY A 180 -60.47 2.00 52.95
C GLY A 180 -61.25 2.26 51.66
N THR A 181 -61.11 1.39 50.61
CA THR A 181 -61.90 1.50 49.40
C THR A 181 -63.34 1.03 49.57
N THR A 182 -64.22 1.54 48.70
CA THR A 182 -65.62 1.07 48.66
C THR A 182 -65.69 -0.41 48.24
N ALA A 183 -66.70 -1.15 48.72
CA ALA A 183 -66.89 -2.56 48.33
C ALA A 183 -67.12 -2.69 46.80
N ALA A 184 -67.79 -1.75 46.17
CA ALA A 184 -68.05 -1.71 44.71
C ALA A 184 -66.75 -1.57 43.93
N PHE A 185 -65.90 -0.62 44.29
CA PHE A 185 -64.57 -0.42 43.63
C PHE A 185 -63.67 -1.63 43.84
N ARG A 186 -63.56 -2.15 45.07
CA ARG A 186 -62.73 -3.31 45.41
C ARG A 186 -63.16 -4.56 44.63
N ASN A 187 -64.48 -4.87 44.63
CA ASN A 187 -65.01 -5.99 43.84
C ASN A 187 -64.76 -5.88 42.34
N TRP A 188 -64.90 -4.67 41.82
CA TRP A 188 -64.57 -4.41 40.42
C TRP A 188 -63.07 -4.63 40.12
N CYS A 189 -62.15 -4.14 40.96
CA CYS A 189 -60.69 -4.39 40.81
C CYS A 189 -60.38 -5.87 40.76
N TYR A 190 -60.96 -6.69 41.66
CA TYR A 190 -60.74 -8.14 41.66
C TYR A 190 -61.30 -8.83 40.41
N LYS A 191 -62.39 -8.36 39.86
CA LYS A 191 -62.98 -8.95 38.64
C LYS A 191 -62.35 -8.49 37.34
N THR A 192 -61.84 -7.26 37.28
CA THR A 192 -61.44 -6.62 36.04
C THR A 192 -59.93 -6.47 35.90
N ILE A 193 -59.21 -6.19 36.99
CA ILE A 193 -57.78 -5.90 36.94
C ILE A 193 -56.97 -7.07 37.48
N LEU A 194 -57.35 -7.61 38.66
CA LEU A 194 -56.50 -8.43 39.49
C LEU A 194 -56.89 -9.92 39.49
N TYR A 195 -56.25 -10.66 40.37
CA TYR A 195 -56.50 -12.08 40.69
C TYR A 195 -57.46 -12.20 41.87
N TYR A 196 -58.32 -13.20 41.87
CA TYR A 196 -59.18 -13.49 43.00
C TYR A 196 -58.72 -14.79 43.67
N ASN A 197 -58.51 -14.75 44.99
CA ASN A 197 -58.04 -15.87 45.81
C ASN A 197 -56.82 -16.64 45.22
N GLY A 198 -55.88 -15.92 44.70
CA GLY A 198 -54.68 -16.52 44.16
C GLY A 198 -54.80 -17.09 42.77
N ASN A 199 -55.94 -17.04 42.10
CA ASN A 199 -56.18 -17.49 40.76
C ASN A 199 -56.40 -16.31 39.79
N ILE A 200 -55.82 -16.40 38.59
CA ILE A 200 -56.08 -15.44 37.52
C ILE A 200 -57.49 -15.64 36.97
N ASN A 201 -58.37 -14.64 37.12
CA ASN A 201 -59.66 -14.67 36.45
C ASN A 201 -59.47 -14.44 34.95
N ALA A 202 -59.93 -15.36 34.13
CA ALA A 202 -59.91 -15.23 32.69
C ALA A 202 -60.61 -13.93 32.25
N GLY A 203 -59.97 -13.12 31.43
CA GLY A 203 -60.50 -11.84 30.95
C GLY A 203 -60.09 -10.62 31.74
N THR A 204 -59.37 -10.72 32.83
CA THR A 204 -58.82 -9.58 33.56
C THR A 204 -57.66 -8.93 32.83
N PHE A 205 -57.37 -7.68 33.14
CA PHE A 205 -56.25 -6.94 32.58
C PHE A 205 -54.91 -7.70 32.73
N LEU A 206 -54.60 -8.16 33.96
CA LEU A 206 -53.37 -8.92 34.19
C LEU A 206 -53.39 -10.29 33.50
N ALA A 207 -54.55 -10.97 33.44
CA ALA A 207 -54.66 -12.22 32.70
C ALA A 207 -54.44 -12.07 31.19
N ASN A 208 -54.88 -10.95 30.62
CA ASN A 208 -54.62 -10.63 29.19
C ASN A 208 -53.16 -10.32 28.93
N LEU A 209 -52.48 -9.61 29.83
CA LEU A 209 -51.03 -9.42 29.74
C LEU A 209 -50.27 -10.76 29.88
N ASP A 210 -50.70 -11.66 30.80
CA ASP A 210 -50.11 -12.95 31.08
C ASP A 210 -50.21 -13.90 29.85
N LYS A 211 -51.28 -13.82 29.12
CA LYS A 211 -51.50 -14.60 27.88
C LYS A 211 -50.72 -14.08 26.67
N ASN A 212 -49.72 -13.21 26.86
CA ASN A 212 -48.99 -12.56 25.79
C ASN A 212 -49.86 -11.74 24.83
N LEU A 213 -50.91 -11.15 25.33
CA LEU A 213 -51.79 -10.24 24.59
C LEU A 213 -51.61 -8.81 25.15
N PRO A 214 -50.82 -7.94 24.48
CA PRO A 214 -50.33 -7.92 23.10
C PRO A 214 -48.93 -8.52 22.86
N GLY A 215 -48.23 -9.04 23.84
CA GLY A 215 -46.91 -9.66 23.72
C GLY A 215 -45.94 -9.19 24.82
N PRO A 216 -44.72 -9.73 24.88
CA PRO A 216 -43.72 -9.31 25.84
C PRO A 216 -43.25 -7.87 25.56
N ALA A 217 -42.88 -7.11 26.61
CA ALA A 217 -42.23 -5.83 26.44
C ALA A 217 -40.85 -6.02 25.81
N PRO A 218 -40.43 -5.14 24.88
CA PRO A 218 -39.08 -5.20 24.27
C PRO A 218 -37.97 -5.21 25.33
N GLN A 219 -36.90 -5.97 25.09
CA GLN A 219 -35.78 -6.04 26.05
C GLN A 219 -35.12 -4.67 26.27
N SER A 220 -35.05 -3.84 25.23
CA SER A 220 -34.53 -2.46 25.30
C SER A 220 -35.34 -1.61 26.30
N PHE A 221 -36.65 -1.79 26.32
CA PHE A 221 -37.51 -1.11 27.29
C PHE A 221 -37.34 -1.69 28.70
N LYS A 222 -37.27 -3.02 28.85
CA LYS A 222 -37.00 -3.64 30.14
C LYS A 222 -35.73 -3.11 30.79
N ASN A 223 -34.67 -2.94 29.99
CA ASN A 223 -33.40 -2.38 30.45
C ASN A 223 -33.47 -0.90 30.83
N SER A 224 -34.53 -0.20 30.48
CA SER A 224 -34.76 1.20 30.85
C SER A 224 -35.49 1.38 32.19
N ILE A 225 -36.08 0.31 32.73
CA ILE A 225 -36.88 0.36 33.95
C ILE A 225 -35.96 0.38 35.17
N TYR A 226 -36.24 1.27 36.10
CA TYR A 226 -35.52 1.36 37.36
C TYR A 226 -36.45 1.66 38.55
N LEU A 227 -35.96 1.35 39.72
CA LEU A 227 -36.65 1.60 41.00
C LEU A 227 -36.02 2.81 41.69
N VAL A 228 -36.86 3.67 42.20
CA VAL A 228 -36.44 4.81 43.01
C VAL A 228 -36.72 4.52 44.47
N ASN A 229 -35.67 4.36 45.27
CA ASN A 229 -35.75 4.01 46.67
C ASN A 229 -35.40 5.20 47.57
N TYR A 230 -36.25 5.52 48.51
CA TYR A 230 -36.09 6.61 49.48
C TYR A 230 -35.76 6.12 50.87
N GLY A 231 -35.45 4.85 51.04
CA GLY A 231 -35.16 4.22 52.35
C GLY A 231 -36.39 3.63 53.06
N THR A 232 -36.19 3.23 54.33
CA THR A 232 -37.22 2.56 55.14
C THR A 232 -38.36 3.51 55.51
N GLY A 233 -39.60 3.08 55.27
CA GLY A 233 -40.77 3.87 55.63
C GLY A 233 -41.39 4.71 54.52
N THR A 234 -40.69 4.88 53.42
CA THR A 234 -41.19 5.58 52.21
C THR A 234 -41.47 4.56 51.10
N GLN A 235 -42.45 4.85 50.24
CA GLN A 235 -42.77 3.99 49.11
C GLN A 235 -41.60 3.93 48.13
N CYS A 236 -41.34 2.74 47.59
CA CYS A 236 -40.52 2.56 46.43
C CYS A 236 -41.35 2.87 45.16
N LEU A 237 -40.79 3.63 44.26
CA LEU A 237 -41.44 3.95 42.99
C LEU A 237 -40.76 3.19 41.85
N ILE A 238 -41.53 2.79 40.87
CA ILE A 238 -41.05 2.22 39.61
C ILE A 238 -41.26 3.22 38.49
N THR A 239 -40.28 3.33 37.66
CA THR A 239 -40.32 4.21 36.50
C THR A 239 -39.38 3.68 35.40
N PHE A 240 -39.19 4.43 34.32
CA PHE A 240 -38.29 4.07 33.23
C PHE A 240 -37.67 5.33 32.62
N HIS A 241 -36.49 5.18 32.03
CA HIS A 241 -35.91 6.22 31.23
C HIS A 241 -36.60 6.25 29.86
N ASN A 242 -37.12 7.41 29.47
CA ASN A 242 -37.78 7.61 28.19
C ASN A 242 -36.79 7.92 27.06
N LYS A 243 -35.54 8.17 27.42
CA LYS A 243 -34.45 8.42 26.47
C LYS A 243 -33.23 7.56 26.85
N GLY A 244 -32.59 7.08 25.84
CA GLY A 244 -31.22 6.59 25.89
C GLY A 244 -30.32 7.54 25.10
N LYS A 245 -29.06 7.18 25.02
CA LYS A 245 -28.05 7.93 24.25
C LYS A 245 -27.45 7.03 23.20
N MET A 246 -27.06 7.64 22.08
CA MET A 246 -26.33 6.95 21.03
C MET A 246 -25.11 7.78 20.62
N LYS A 247 -23.98 7.11 20.43
CA LYS A 247 -22.78 7.63 19.80
C LYS A 247 -22.14 6.58 18.92
N LEU A 248 -21.20 7.01 18.09
CA LEU A 248 -20.40 6.13 17.26
C LEU A 248 -18.92 6.39 17.51
N LYS A 249 -18.12 5.35 17.40
CA LYS A 249 -16.66 5.39 17.36
C LYS A 249 -16.20 4.84 16.01
N LYS A 250 -15.58 5.70 15.23
CA LYS A 250 -15.00 5.37 13.93
C LYS A 250 -13.50 5.19 14.04
N ALA A 251 -12.96 4.24 13.32
CA ALA A 251 -11.52 4.03 13.21
C ALA A 251 -11.13 3.73 11.74
N SER A 252 -9.86 3.83 11.44
CA SER A 252 -9.32 3.34 10.17
C SER A 252 -9.24 1.81 10.19
N SER A 253 -9.58 1.15 9.10
CA SER A 253 -9.36 -0.29 8.92
C SER A 253 -7.89 -0.62 8.62
N ASN A 254 -7.10 0.38 8.22
CA ASN A 254 -5.67 0.26 7.97
C ASN A 254 -4.89 1.46 8.55
N PRO A 255 -4.64 1.48 9.86
CA PRO A 255 -3.87 2.54 10.50
C PRO A 255 -2.46 2.71 9.94
N GLY A 256 -1.88 1.62 9.40
CA GLY A 256 -0.52 1.63 8.83
C GLY A 256 -0.33 2.59 7.66
N ILE A 257 -1.40 3.02 6.99
CA ILE A 257 -1.36 3.99 5.89
C ILE A 257 -2.02 5.33 6.24
N SER A 258 -2.92 5.37 7.22
CA SER A 258 -3.68 6.58 7.57
C SER A 258 -3.17 7.33 8.78
N ASP A 259 -2.55 6.63 9.77
CA ASP A 259 -2.10 7.26 11.01
C ASP A 259 -0.91 8.18 10.75
N ASN A 260 -0.98 9.38 11.32
CA ASN A 260 0.00 10.46 11.14
C ASN A 260 0.16 10.96 9.69
N ASN A 261 -0.68 10.54 8.76
CA ASN A 261 -0.69 11.04 7.39
C ASN A 261 -1.75 12.15 7.25
N PRO A 262 -1.36 13.42 7.01
CA PRO A 262 -2.27 14.56 6.94
C PRO A 262 -3.22 14.53 5.75
N CYS A 263 -3.02 13.59 4.81
CA CYS A 263 -3.96 13.38 3.71
C CYS A 263 -5.29 12.81 4.20
N TYR A 264 -5.31 12.12 5.36
CA TYR A 264 -6.49 11.46 5.91
C TYR A 264 -7.05 12.18 7.14
N SER A 265 -8.36 12.13 7.29
CA SER A 265 -9.03 12.59 8.50
C SER A 265 -10.39 11.92 8.67
N LEU A 266 -10.68 11.47 9.87
CA LEU A 266 -12.00 10.96 10.24
C LEU A 266 -12.99 12.10 10.50
N GLU A 267 -12.50 13.33 10.66
CA GLU A 267 -13.31 14.51 10.97
C GLU A 267 -14.33 14.81 9.86
N GLY A 268 -15.56 15.08 10.28
CA GLY A 268 -16.64 15.41 9.37
C GLY A 268 -17.30 14.23 8.66
N ALA A 269 -16.89 12.98 8.95
CA ALA A 269 -17.65 11.79 8.57
C ALA A 269 -19.01 11.84 9.25
N THR A 270 -20.09 11.55 8.51
CA THR A 270 -21.45 11.65 9.03
C THR A 270 -22.23 10.36 8.83
N TYR A 271 -23.05 10.04 9.83
CA TYR A 271 -23.91 8.86 9.85
C TYR A 271 -25.35 9.28 10.07
N GLY A 272 -26.26 8.82 9.22
CA GLY A 272 -27.70 8.90 9.47
C GLY A 272 -28.11 7.80 10.47
N VAL A 273 -28.97 8.14 11.40
CA VAL A 273 -29.62 7.19 12.32
C VAL A 273 -31.06 7.03 11.88
N TYR A 274 -31.48 5.78 11.65
CA TYR A 274 -32.79 5.48 11.07
C TYR A 274 -33.62 4.56 11.97
N SER A 275 -34.93 4.72 11.98
CA SER A 275 -35.85 3.86 12.71
C SER A 275 -36.25 2.60 11.96
N ASP A 276 -35.93 2.49 10.67
CA ASP A 276 -36.27 1.37 9.79
C ASP A 276 -35.00 0.77 9.14
N SER A 277 -35.03 -0.53 8.86
CA SER A 277 -33.92 -1.27 8.26
C SER A 277 -33.60 -0.87 6.81
N GLY A 278 -34.50 -0.21 6.12
CA GLY A 278 -34.30 0.34 4.78
C GLY A 278 -33.64 1.71 4.77
N CYS A 279 -33.34 2.27 5.95
CA CYS A 279 -32.74 3.60 6.11
C CYS A 279 -33.49 4.71 5.37
N THR A 280 -34.85 4.69 5.46
CA THR A 280 -35.70 5.69 4.83
C THR A 280 -36.22 6.73 5.83
N GLN A 281 -36.32 6.39 7.10
CA GLN A 281 -36.86 7.22 8.19
C GLN A 281 -35.73 7.70 9.11
N GLN A 282 -35.09 8.80 8.72
CA GLN A 282 -33.97 9.34 9.52
C GLN A 282 -34.50 10.04 10.79
N VAL A 283 -33.93 9.69 11.94
CA VAL A 283 -34.31 10.23 13.25
C VAL A 283 -33.15 10.95 13.96
N GLY A 284 -31.94 10.89 13.43
CA GLY A 284 -30.78 11.57 14.00
C GLY A 284 -29.59 11.58 13.05
N THR A 285 -28.55 12.33 13.43
CA THR A 285 -27.27 12.38 12.74
C THR A 285 -26.14 12.34 13.73
N LEU A 286 -25.10 11.54 13.41
CA LEU A 286 -23.86 11.45 14.15
C LEU A 286 -22.72 11.98 13.27
N THR A 287 -21.88 12.88 13.81
CA THR A 287 -20.76 13.49 13.07
C THR A 287 -19.46 13.26 13.84
N CYS A 288 -18.46 12.72 13.17
CA CYS A 288 -17.16 12.42 13.75
C CYS A 288 -16.31 13.68 13.94
N ASN A 289 -15.57 13.73 15.03
CA ASN A 289 -14.42 14.60 15.22
C ASN A 289 -13.14 13.96 14.67
N ALA A 290 -12.02 14.64 14.78
CA ALA A 290 -10.72 14.16 14.32
C ALA A 290 -10.27 12.83 14.95
N SER A 291 -10.71 12.54 16.18
CA SER A 291 -10.43 11.26 16.85
C SER A 291 -11.38 10.14 16.45
N GLY A 292 -12.37 10.39 15.59
CA GLY A 292 -13.39 9.43 15.19
C GLY A 292 -14.52 9.23 16.20
N ASP A 293 -14.58 10.03 17.28
CA ASP A 293 -15.73 10.04 18.18
C ASP A 293 -16.81 10.98 17.64
N THR A 294 -18.09 10.56 17.73
CA THR A 294 -19.19 11.43 17.32
C THR A 294 -19.75 12.25 18.46
N ASN A 295 -20.60 13.23 18.11
CA ASN A 295 -21.55 13.80 19.05
C ASN A 295 -22.42 12.68 19.64
N VAL A 296 -23.01 12.95 20.80
CA VAL A 296 -23.98 12.06 21.47
C VAL A 296 -25.38 12.62 21.20
N ILE A 297 -26.29 11.76 20.77
CA ILE A 297 -27.72 12.13 20.61
C ILE A 297 -28.57 11.43 21.66
N ASP A 298 -29.60 12.14 22.14
CA ASP A 298 -30.67 11.57 22.94
C ASP A 298 -31.72 10.97 22.02
N ILE A 299 -32.10 9.72 22.27
CA ILE A 299 -33.02 8.99 21.39
C ILE A 299 -33.89 8.03 22.23
N ALA A 300 -35.11 7.74 21.82
CA ALA A 300 -35.98 6.82 22.52
C ALA A 300 -35.39 5.40 22.56
N PRO A 301 -35.69 4.59 23.63
CA PRO A 301 -35.31 3.19 23.62
C PRO A 301 -35.92 2.45 22.44
N GLY A 302 -35.10 1.69 21.72
CA GLY A 302 -35.55 1.00 20.50
C GLY A 302 -34.41 0.38 19.72
N THR A 303 -34.77 -0.18 18.56
CA THR A 303 -33.80 -0.68 17.56
C THR A 303 -33.67 0.35 16.47
N TYR A 304 -32.43 0.67 16.13
CA TYR A 304 -32.08 1.65 15.11
C TYR A 304 -31.06 1.07 14.12
N TYR A 305 -30.92 1.74 12.99
CA TYR A 305 -30.02 1.39 11.91
C TYR A 305 -29.17 2.63 11.60
N VAL A 306 -27.85 2.43 11.59
CA VAL A 306 -26.89 3.50 11.38
C VAL A 306 -26.19 3.24 10.07
N LYS A 307 -26.18 4.21 9.17
CA LYS A 307 -25.56 4.14 7.86
C LYS A 307 -24.72 5.39 7.61
N GLU A 308 -23.53 5.22 7.05
CA GLU A 308 -22.70 6.34 6.65
C GLU A 308 -23.33 7.10 5.49
N THR A 309 -23.37 8.43 5.58
CA THR A 309 -23.90 9.33 4.56
C THR A 309 -22.84 10.22 3.92
N LYS A 310 -21.69 10.33 4.61
CA LYS A 310 -20.51 11.04 4.13
C LYS A 310 -19.29 10.44 4.80
N ALA A 311 -18.33 9.97 4.02
CA ALA A 311 -17.06 9.46 4.50
C ALA A 311 -16.15 10.56 5.07
N GLY A 312 -15.18 10.17 5.87
CA GLY A 312 -14.06 11.02 6.26
C GLY A 312 -13.19 11.41 5.07
N LYS A 313 -12.35 12.43 5.24
CA LYS A 313 -11.42 12.86 4.19
C LYS A 313 -10.51 11.70 3.80
N SER A 314 -10.52 11.34 2.51
CA SER A 314 -9.68 10.27 1.93
C SER A 314 -9.98 8.86 2.43
N TYR A 315 -11.21 8.64 2.86
CA TYR A 315 -11.74 7.31 3.17
C TYR A 315 -12.81 6.91 2.15
N ALA A 316 -12.93 5.61 1.91
CA ALA A 316 -14.05 5.07 1.15
C ALA A 316 -15.34 5.14 1.97
N LEU A 317 -16.48 5.35 1.31
CA LEU A 317 -17.78 5.35 1.99
C LEU A 317 -18.15 3.93 2.45
N ASP A 318 -18.50 3.75 3.73
CA ASP A 318 -19.07 2.50 4.23
C ASP A 318 -20.56 2.42 3.85
N GLU A 319 -20.89 1.58 2.90
CA GLU A 319 -22.30 1.32 2.50
C GLU A 319 -23.03 0.39 3.48
N GLY A 320 -22.36 -0.13 4.49
CA GLY A 320 -22.89 -1.02 5.51
C GLY A 320 -23.98 -0.38 6.36
N ILE A 321 -24.93 -1.20 6.82
CA ILE A 321 -25.98 -0.79 7.76
C ILE A 321 -25.73 -1.46 9.10
N HIS A 322 -25.49 -0.66 10.12
CA HIS A 322 -25.17 -1.15 11.48
C HIS A 322 -26.42 -1.11 12.36
N LYS A 323 -26.93 -2.28 12.73
CA LYS A 323 -28.06 -2.41 13.66
C LYS A 323 -27.60 -2.17 15.08
N VAL A 324 -28.31 -1.31 15.82
CA VAL A 324 -28.02 -0.97 17.21
C VAL A 324 -29.28 -0.94 18.05
N ASN A 325 -29.21 -1.45 19.28
CA ASN A 325 -30.28 -1.37 20.25
C ASN A 325 -29.94 -0.33 21.31
N VAL A 326 -30.84 0.63 21.50
CA VAL A 326 -30.71 1.66 22.53
C VAL A 326 -31.63 1.32 23.67
N SER A 327 -31.09 1.28 24.88
CA SER A 327 -31.83 1.15 26.13
C SER A 327 -31.90 2.51 26.83
N GLY A 328 -33.05 2.75 27.52
CA GLY A 328 -33.22 3.98 28.29
C GLY A 328 -32.17 4.13 29.37
N GLY A 329 -31.70 5.34 29.58
CA GLY A 329 -30.68 5.66 30.56
C GLY A 329 -29.26 5.20 30.18
N GLN A 330 -29.08 4.45 29.10
CA GLN A 330 -27.78 3.91 28.64
C GLN A 330 -27.27 4.61 27.38
N THR A 331 -25.96 4.56 27.22
CA THR A 331 -25.32 5.02 25.97
C THR A 331 -24.98 3.81 25.12
N ALA A 332 -25.64 3.67 23.98
CA ALA A 332 -25.26 2.70 22.96
C ALA A 332 -24.10 3.29 22.12
N THR A 333 -23.04 2.49 21.96
CA THR A 333 -21.90 2.87 21.11
C THR A 333 -21.86 1.94 19.91
N VAL A 334 -21.81 2.51 18.70
CA VAL A 334 -21.58 1.79 17.45
C VAL A 334 -20.12 1.92 17.11
N ASN A 335 -19.42 0.80 16.92
CA ASN A 335 -18.02 0.82 16.47
C ASN A 335 -17.97 0.46 15.00
N VAL A 336 -17.33 1.29 14.20
CA VAL A 336 -17.19 1.12 12.74
C VAL A 336 -15.76 1.38 12.32
N THR A 337 -15.38 0.80 11.17
CA THR A 337 -14.09 1.05 10.55
C THR A 337 -14.29 1.37 9.08
N ASP A 338 -13.55 2.35 8.57
CA ASP A 338 -13.53 2.67 7.14
C ASP A 338 -12.19 2.34 6.52
N ALA A 339 -12.24 2.00 5.25
CA ALA A 339 -11.04 1.77 4.45
C ALA A 339 -10.44 3.11 4.01
N PRO A 340 -9.18 3.43 4.41
CA PRO A 340 -8.48 4.57 3.85
C PRO A 340 -8.15 4.30 2.39
N GLN A 341 -8.36 5.30 1.53
CA GLN A 341 -8.06 5.20 0.11
C GLN A 341 -6.57 5.04 -0.12
N ASN A 342 -6.19 4.25 -1.11
CA ASN A 342 -4.80 3.94 -1.41
C ASN A 342 -4.66 3.51 -2.88
N ASP A 343 -3.43 3.59 -3.41
CA ASP A 343 -3.11 3.19 -4.79
C ASP A 343 -2.23 1.93 -4.77
N PRO A 344 -2.72 0.78 -5.23
CA PRO A 344 -1.91 -0.43 -5.36
C PRO A 344 -0.84 -0.37 -6.46
N ALA A 345 -0.75 0.71 -7.23
CA ALA A 345 0.29 1.09 -8.19
C ALA A 345 0.92 -0.09 -8.95
N ASP A 346 0.19 -0.66 -9.90
CA ASP A 346 0.67 -1.79 -10.72
C ASP A 346 1.82 -1.40 -11.64
N LEU A 347 1.81 -0.18 -12.17
CA LEU A 347 2.82 0.39 -13.05
C LEU A 347 3.26 1.75 -12.52
N LEU A 348 4.52 1.87 -12.08
CA LEU A 348 5.11 3.14 -11.66
C LEU A 348 5.90 3.83 -12.78
N VAL A 349 6.60 3.06 -13.62
CA VAL A 349 7.48 3.54 -14.67
C VAL A 349 7.41 2.65 -15.88
N ALA A 350 7.45 3.27 -17.07
CA ALA A 350 7.74 2.62 -18.34
C ALA A 350 9.03 3.22 -18.93
N LYS A 351 9.96 2.35 -19.35
CA LYS A 351 11.21 2.73 -19.99
C LYS A 351 11.22 2.33 -21.46
N VAL A 352 11.74 3.20 -22.32
CA VAL A 352 11.86 2.94 -23.75
C VAL A 352 13.20 3.45 -24.28
N ASP A 353 13.67 2.84 -25.35
CA ASP A 353 14.81 3.34 -26.13
C ASP A 353 14.46 4.71 -26.77
N ALA A 354 15.35 5.69 -26.62
CA ALA A 354 15.11 7.06 -27.10
C ALA A 354 15.11 7.18 -28.61
N GLU A 355 15.90 6.37 -29.32
CA GLU A 355 16.01 6.43 -30.78
C GLU A 355 14.79 5.81 -31.47
N THR A 356 14.32 4.67 -30.95
CA THR A 356 13.17 3.95 -31.52
C THR A 356 11.84 4.38 -30.95
N GLY A 357 11.83 4.91 -29.71
CA GLY A 357 10.63 5.19 -28.93
C GLY A 357 9.87 3.93 -28.53
N LYS A 358 10.52 2.76 -28.50
CA LYS A 358 9.92 1.45 -28.20
C LYS A 358 10.56 0.79 -26.98
N ALA A 359 9.83 -0.09 -26.34
CA ALA A 359 10.36 -0.99 -25.32
C ALA A 359 11.10 -2.19 -25.96
N SER A 360 12.02 -1.87 -26.86
CA SER A 360 12.86 -2.82 -27.58
C SER A 360 14.27 -2.23 -27.67
N PRO A 361 15.23 -2.80 -26.95
CA PRO A 361 16.58 -2.25 -26.91
C PRO A 361 17.29 -2.43 -28.27
N LEU A 362 18.29 -1.58 -28.50
CA LEU A 362 19.18 -1.65 -29.67
C LEU A 362 20.44 -2.44 -29.31
N GLY A 363 20.96 -3.21 -30.28
CA GLY A 363 22.13 -4.05 -30.08
C GLY A 363 21.94 -5.07 -28.95
N ALA A 364 22.99 -5.28 -28.18
CA ALA A 364 22.95 -6.09 -26.96
C ALA A 364 22.48 -5.32 -25.71
N GLY A 365 22.02 -4.09 -25.86
CA GLY A 365 21.46 -3.33 -24.74
C GLY A 365 20.23 -4.00 -24.11
N THR A 366 19.93 -3.68 -22.88
CA THR A 366 18.73 -4.17 -22.19
C THR A 366 17.98 -3.01 -21.55
N LEU A 367 16.66 -3.14 -21.40
CA LEU A 367 15.86 -2.23 -20.57
C LEU A 367 15.70 -2.75 -19.14
N ALA A 368 16.13 -4.00 -18.87
CA ALA A 368 16.13 -4.59 -17.54
C ALA A 368 17.23 -4.01 -16.66
N GLY A 369 16.92 -3.84 -15.38
CA GLY A 369 17.89 -3.42 -14.36
C GLY A 369 18.18 -1.92 -14.31
N ALA A 370 17.42 -1.09 -15.02
CA ALA A 370 17.42 0.35 -14.75
C ALA A 370 16.89 0.60 -13.32
N GLU A 371 17.58 1.41 -12.52
CA GLU A 371 17.18 1.68 -11.14
C GLU A 371 16.47 3.02 -11.01
N PHE A 372 15.30 2.98 -10.37
CA PHE A 372 14.49 4.14 -10.09
C PHE A 372 14.36 4.35 -8.59
N THR A 373 14.82 5.51 -8.12
CA THR A 373 14.56 5.93 -6.75
C THR A 373 13.15 6.50 -6.65
N VAL A 374 12.30 5.79 -5.92
CA VAL A 374 10.91 6.16 -5.64
C VAL A 374 10.83 6.66 -4.21
N LYS A 375 10.39 7.91 -4.02
CA LYS A 375 10.21 8.51 -2.70
C LYS A 375 8.76 8.86 -2.48
N TYR A 376 8.25 8.49 -1.31
CA TYR A 376 6.90 8.82 -0.87
C TYR A 376 6.94 9.86 0.25
N TYR A 377 6.02 10.82 0.19
CA TYR A 377 5.82 11.89 1.17
C TYR A 377 4.37 11.94 1.62
N ASP A 378 4.14 11.96 2.92
CA ASP A 378 2.83 11.99 3.58
C ASP A 378 2.22 13.41 3.55
N GLY A 379 1.83 13.86 2.39
CA GLY A 379 1.24 15.18 2.13
C GLY A 379 1.19 15.49 0.65
N PHE A 380 0.46 16.54 0.27
CA PHE A 380 0.39 17.01 -1.11
C PHE A 380 1.41 18.14 -1.30
N TYR A 381 2.46 17.86 -2.06
CA TYR A 381 3.57 18.76 -2.30
C TYR A 381 3.75 19.04 -3.79
N THR A 382 4.35 20.19 -4.10
CA THR A 382 4.89 20.51 -5.43
C THR A 382 6.41 20.39 -5.40
N GLN A 383 7.04 20.47 -6.56
CA GLN A 383 8.51 20.44 -6.66
C GLN A 383 9.20 21.51 -5.81
N GLU A 384 8.55 22.68 -5.63
CA GLU A 384 9.12 23.82 -4.93
C GLU A 384 9.06 23.70 -3.39
N ASN A 385 8.09 22.94 -2.87
CA ASN A 385 7.86 22.81 -1.43
C ASN A 385 8.00 21.38 -0.92
N LEU A 386 8.65 20.51 -1.70
CA LEU A 386 8.90 19.12 -1.34
C LEU A 386 9.79 19.06 -0.09
N PRO A 387 9.43 18.26 0.95
CA PRO A 387 10.28 18.08 2.11
C PRO A 387 11.64 17.49 1.74
N GLU A 388 12.69 17.92 2.43
CA GLU A 388 14.05 17.40 2.22
C GLU A 388 14.12 15.89 2.45
N LYS A 389 13.39 15.39 3.45
CA LYS A 389 13.34 13.96 3.80
C LYS A 389 12.01 13.35 3.40
N ALA A 390 12.07 12.29 2.63
CA ALA A 390 10.92 11.46 2.31
C ALA A 390 10.45 10.64 3.54
N THR A 391 9.17 10.31 3.57
CA THR A 391 8.61 9.40 4.57
C THR A 391 9.09 7.97 4.36
N ARG A 392 9.19 7.55 3.09
CA ARG A 392 9.81 6.27 2.66
C ARG A 392 10.50 6.40 1.33
N THR A 393 11.49 5.55 1.12
CA THR A 393 12.27 5.50 -0.12
C THR A 393 12.49 4.07 -0.54
N TRP A 394 12.37 3.78 -1.83
CA TRP A 394 12.66 2.50 -2.46
C TRP A 394 13.49 2.73 -3.72
N VAL A 395 14.32 1.74 -4.05
CA VAL A 395 15.02 1.66 -5.34
C VAL A 395 14.45 0.45 -6.07
N LEU A 396 13.67 0.71 -7.12
CA LEU A 396 13.04 -0.31 -7.94
C LEU A 396 13.81 -0.51 -9.23
N LYS A 397 13.77 -1.72 -9.79
CA LYS A 397 14.40 -2.09 -11.05
C LYS A 397 13.36 -2.41 -12.11
N THR A 398 13.67 -2.09 -13.37
CA THR A 398 12.84 -2.47 -14.51
C THR A 398 13.09 -3.91 -14.95
N ASP A 399 12.08 -4.53 -15.58
CA ASP A 399 12.20 -5.81 -16.28
C ASP A 399 12.66 -5.65 -17.73
N GLU A 400 12.72 -6.77 -18.47
CA GLU A 400 13.14 -6.80 -19.88
C GLU A 400 12.24 -5.96 -20.81
N ASP A 401 10.99 -5.76 -20.44
CA ASP A 401 10.04 -4.92 -21.15
C ASP A 401 10.13 -3.43 -20.72
N GLY A 402 11.02 -3.10 -19.81
CA GLY A 402 11.24 -1.74 -19.31
C GLY A 402 10.20 -1.27 -18.27
N PHE A 403 9.52 -2.17 -17.57
CA PHE A 403 8.49 -1.83 -16.59
C PHE A 403 8.90 -2.14 -15.15
N THR A 404 8.42 -1.32 -14.21
CA THR A 404 8.47 -1.62 -12.79
C THR A 404 7.21 -1.11 -12.08
N GLY A 405 6.83 -1.78 -10.99
CA GLY A 405 5.66 -1.44 -10.19
C GLY A 405 5.63 -2.19 -8.86
N LEU A 406 4.69 -1.83 -8.01
CA LEU A 406 4.59 -2.43 -6.66
C LEU A 406 4.15 -3.89 -6.70
N SER A 407 3.20 -4.25 -7.57
CA SER A 407 2.78 -5.65 -7.73
C SER A 407 3.93 -6.53 -8.21
N SER A 408 4.71 -6.04 -9.17
CA SER A 408 5.89 -6.72 -9.67
C SER A 408 6.95 -6.90 -8.57
N ALA A 409 7.22 -5.84 -7.78
CA ALA A 409 8.15 -5.90 -6.65
C ALA A 409 7.70 -6.87 -5.54
N ARG A 410 6.38 -7.05 -5.36
CA ARG A 410 5.85 -8.04 -4.42
C ARG A 410 5.99 -9.48 -4.91
N GLU A 411 5.66 -9.72 -6.19
CA GLU A 411 5.68 -11.06 -6.79
C GLU A 411 7.11 -11.58 -6.95
N ASN A 412 8.05 -10.71 -7.34
CA ASN A 412 9.43 -11.07 -7.65
C ASN A 412 10.41 -10.01 -7.12
N PRO A 413 10.60 -9.89 -5.79
CA PRO A 413 11.44 -8.84 -5.20
C PRO A 413 12.90 -8.88 -5.69
N ASP A 414 13.46 -10.06 -5.97
CA ASP A 414 14.84 -10.20 -6.47
C ASP A 414 15.04 -9.51 -7.83
N ILE A 415 14.00 -9.47 -8.65
CA ILE A 415 14.05 -8.82 -9.98
C ILE A 415 13.79 -7.32 -9.86
N TYR A 416 12.76 -6.93 -9.12
CA TYR A 416 12.22 -5.56 -9.16
C TYR A 416 12.63 -4.65 -8.01
N LEU A 417 13.23 -5.18 -6.94
CA LEU A 417 13.66 -4.40 -5.78
C LEU A 417 15.17 -4.46 -5.62
N SER A 418 15.83 -3.31 -5.62
CA SER A 418 17.27 -3.21 -5.29
C SER A 418 17.46 -2.98 -3.79
N SER A 419 16.73 -2.01 -3.22
CA SER A 419 16.79 -1.69 -1.79
C SER A 419 15.59 -0.83 -1.38
N GLY A 420 15.44 -0.59 -0.08
CA GLY A 420 14.50 0.40 0.41
C GLY A 420 13.79 0.04 1.70
N ASP A 421 12.87 0.92 2.09
CA ASP A 421 12.02 0.76 3.27
C ASP A 421 10.97 -0.36 3.06
N SER A 422 10.34 -0.81 4.15
CA SER A 422 9.20 -1.72 4.04
C SER A 422 8.06 -1.08 3.24
N PHE A 423 7.40 -1.86 2.37
CA PHE A 423 6.24 -1.36 1.63
C PHE A 423 5.02 -1.19 2.53
N TYR A 424 4.16 -0.21 2.18
CA TYR A 424 2.81 -0.18 2.69
C TYR A 424 2.01 -1.35 2.11
N GLN A 425 1.02 -1.82 2.85
CA GLN A 425 0.19 -2.94 2.44
C GLN A 425 -1.29 -2.62 2.62
N THR A 426 -2.15 -3.25 1.83
CA THR A 426 -3.59 -3.24 2.06
C THR A 426 -3.93 -3.86 3.43
N ALA A 427 -5.11 -3.56 3.96
CA ALA A 427 -5.53 -4.04 5.29
C ALA A 427 -5.48 -5.58 5.43
N ASP A 428 -5.72 -6.31 4.33
CA ASP A 428 -5.63 -7.77 4.28
C ASP A 428 -4.21 -8.30 4.04
N GLY A 429 -3.23 -7.41 3.88
CA GLY A 429 -1.83 -7.75 3.63
C GLY A 429 -1.54 -8.39 2.27
N LYS A 430 -2.49 -8.38 1.33
CA LYS A 430 -2.33 -9.09 0.05
C LYS A 430 -1.65 -8.31 -1.05
N MET A 431 -1.68 -6.98 -1.00
CA MET A 431 -1.07 -6.12 -2.02
C MET A 431 -0.14 -5.10 -1.37
N TYR A 432 0.93 -4.73 -2.06
CA TYR A 432 1.65 -3.51 -1.78
C TYR A 432 0.81 -2.34 -2.28
N THR A 433 0.90 -1.21 -1.62
CA THR A 433 0.11 -0.03 -1.95
C THR A 433 0.85 1.25 -1.57
N LEU A 434 0.45 2.36 -2.14
CA LEU A 434 0.88 3.70 -1.75
C LEU A 434 -0.31 4.42 -1.08
N PRO A 435 -0.11 5.03 0.10
CA PRO A 435 -1.10 5.92 0.67
C PRO A 435 -1.30 7.17 -0.21
N LEU A 436 -2.38 7.91 0.02
CA LEU A 436 -2.52 9.23 -0.57
C LEU A 436 -1.39 10.14 -0.09
N GLY A 437 -0.86 10.94 -1.01
CA GLY A 437 0.30 11.78 -0.76
C GLY A 437 1.01 12.16 -2.04
N THR A 438 2.30 12.46 -1.95
CA THR A 438 3.15 12.80 -3.10
C THR A 438 4.20 11.73 -3.31
N VAL A 439 4.41 11.35 -4.57
CA VAL A 439 5.46 10.42 -4.99
C VAL A 439 6.40 11.14 -5.94
N THR A 440 7.70 10.95 -5.76
CA THR A 440 8.70 11.32 -6.76
C THR A 440 9.39 10.07 -7.28
N ILE A 441 9.63 10.04 -8.59
CA ILE A 441 10.29 8.95 -9.30
C ILE A 441 11.43 9.54 -10.08
N GLN A 442 12.64 9.03 -9.90
CA GLN A 442 13.83 9.48 -10.59
C GLN A 442 14.68 8.29 -10.98
N GLU A 443 15.14 8.24 -12.23
CA GLU A 443 16.15 7.27 -12.61
C GLU A 443 17.49 7.64 -11.99
N THR A 444 18.14 6.66 -11.38
CA THR A 444 19.41 6.83 -10.66
C THR A 444 20.50 5.93 -11.22
N LYS A 445 20.13 4.94 -12.04
CA LYS A 445 21.08 4.08 -12.74
C LYS A 445 20.47 3.61 -14.06
N ALA A 446 21.19 3.81 -15.14
CA ALA A 446 20.83 3.29 -16.47
C ALA A 446 21.01 1.77 -16.54
N PRO A 447 20.26 1.05 -17.37
CA PRO A 447 20.50 -0.36 -17.64
C PRO A 447 21.70 -0.55 -18.54
N ALA A 448 22.18 -1.81 -18.66
CA ALA A 448 23.33 -2.12 -19.49
C ALA A 448 23.15 -1.68 -20.95
N GLY A 449 24.15 -1.04 -21.50
CA GLY A 449 24.14 -0.52 -22.87
C GLY A 449 23.51 0.86 -23.06
N TYR A 450 23.01 1.50 -22.00
CA TYR A 450 22.36 2.80 -22.06
C TYR A 450 23.10 3.88 -21.26
N LEU A 451 22.82 5.14 -21.59
CA LEU A 451 23.27 6.31 -20.84
C LEU A 451 22.19 6.73 -19.87
N LEU A 452 22.57 7.22 -18.70
CA LEU A 452 21.66 7.94 -17.79
C LEU A 452 21.45 9.36 -18.36
N SER A 453 20.62 9.47 -19.38
CA SER A 453 20.40 10.72 -20.12
C SER A 453 19.24 11.54 -19.59
N ASP A 454 18.26 10.90 -18.93
CA ASP A 454 17.09 11.54 -18.33
C ASP A 454 17.03 11.26 -16.83
N SER A 455 17.58 12.15 -16.03
CA SER A 455 17.52 12.13 -14.56
C SER A 455 16.42 13.04 -14.00
N THR A 456 15.39 13.35 -14.78
CA THR A 456 14.27 14.18 -14.38
C THR A 456 13.56 13.57 -13.18
N VAL A 457 13.26 14.40 -12.19
CA VAL A 457 12.43 14.00 -11.06
C VAL A 457 10.96 14.17 -11.44
N HIS A 458 10.28 13.07 -11.69
CA HIS A 458 8.86 13.06 -11.94
C HIS A 458 8.10 13.11 -10.61
N LEU A 459 7.21 14.09 -10.46
CA LEU A 459 6.40 14.26 -9.25
C LEU A 459 4.94 14.00 -9.58
N GLN A 460 4.30 13.13 -8.79
CA GLN A 460 2.90 12.77 -8.92
C GLN A 460 2.19 12.80 -7.57
N GLN A 461 0.96 13.32 -7.53
CA GLN A 461 0.12 13.29 -6.33
C GLN A 461 -0.92 12.18 -6.44
N ILE A 462 -0.97 11.31 -5.44
CA ILE A 462 -2.01 10.29 -5.28
C ILE A 462 -3.16 10.92 -4.52
N THR A 463 -4.26 11.23 -5.22
CA THR A 463 -5.39 11.99 -4.69
C THR A 463 -6.64 11.12 -4.53
N SER A 464 -7.56 11.56 -3.67
CA SER A 464 -8.83 10.89 -3.43
C SER A 464 -9.72 10.86 -4.68
N ASN A 465 -10.43 9.75 -4.90
CA ASN A 465 -11.45 9.58 -5.94
C ASN A 465 -12.89 9.65 -5.40
N ALA A 466 -13.07 10.00 -4.14
CA ALA A 466 -14.33 10.21 -3.42
C ALA A 466 -15.20 8.97 -3.13
N SER A 467 -14.97 7.79 -3.69
CA SER A 467 -15.90 6.66 -3.50
C SER A 467 -15.27 5.29 -3.30
N SER A 468 -14.13 5.02 -3.93
CA SER A 468 -13.49 3.69 -3.91
C SER A 468 -12.35 3.65 -2.90
N GLU A 469 -12.10 2.47 -2.28
CA GLU A 469 -10.90 2.22 -1.48
C GLU A 469 -9.63 2.37 -2.34
N PHE A 470 -9.66 1.87 -3.59
CA PHE A 470 -8.53 1.95 -4.48
C PHE A 470 -8.66 3.14 -5.43
N VAL A 471 -7.61 3.95 -5.47
CA VAL A 471 -7.39 4.96 -6.50
C VAL A 471 -6.45 4.40 -7.57
N SER A 472 -6.42 5.00 -8.73
CA SER A 472 -5.60 4.54 -9.87
C SER A 472 -4.87 5.74 -10.46
N THR A 473 -3.68 6.02 -9.95
CA THR A 473 -2.85 7.13 -10.41
C THR A 473 -1.81 6.66 -11.43
N PHE A 474 -1.28 5.42 -11.28
CA PHE A 474 -0.20 4.88 -12.10
C PHE A 474 -0.69 3.74 -13.00
N VAL A 475 -1.68 3.98 -13.87
CA VAL A 475 -2.37 2.90 -14.62
C VAL A 475 -1.81 2.67 -16.00
N GLU A 476 -1.22 3.68 -16.65
CA GLU A 476 -0.70 3.61 -18.01
C GLU A 476 0.57 4.47 -18.16
N PRO A 477 1.45 4.18 -19.15
CA PRO A 477 2.53 5.06 -19.52
C PRO A 477 1.96 6.32 -20.18
N SER A 478 1.53 7.25 -19.37
CA SER A 478 0.87 8.50 -19.68
C SER A 478 1.46 9.63 -18.84
N GLU A 479 0.75 10.73 -18.71
CA GLU A 479 1.14 11.81 -17.80
C GLU A 479 1.27 11.35 -16.35
N ASP A 480 0.55 10.27 -15.97
CA ASP A 480 0.49 9.76 -14.59
C ASP A 480 1.60 8.74 -14.27
N ALA A 481 2.01 7.90 -15.24
CA ALA A 481 3.15 7.00 -15.10
C ALA A 481 4.26 7.43 -16.10
N PRO A 482 5.38 7.98 -15.64
CA PRO A 482 6.38 8.54 -16.53
C PRO A 482 6.96 7.48 -17.47
N THR A 483 7.07 7.87 -18.76
CA THR A 483 7.83 7.12 -19.76
C THR A 483 9.21 7.75 -19.89
N VAL A 484 10.23 7.05 -19.38
CA VAL A 484 11.63 7.51 -19.43
C VAL A 484 12.28 7.01 -20.69
N ARG A 485 12.96 7.92 -21.41
CA ARG A 485 13.64 7.66 -22.69
C ARG A 485 15.14 7.74 -22.50
N GLU A 486 15.84 6.69 -22.84
CA GLU A 486 17.29 6.69 -22.74
C GLU A 486 17.98 6.39 -24.04
N GLN A 487 19.12 7.04 -24.19
CA GLN A 487 19.98 6.90 -25.38
C GLN A 487 20.81 5.64 -25.21
N VAL A 488 20.75 4.74 -26.20
CA VAL A 488 21.70 3.62 -26.33
C VAL A 488 23.10 4.18 -26.52
N LYS A 489 24.10 3.57 -25.90
CA LYS A 489 25.51 3.87 -26.16
C LYS A 489 25.82 3.50 -27.60
N ARG A 490 26.49 4.40 -28.33
CA ARG A 490 26.96 4.17 -29.66
C ARG A 490 28.43 4.55 -29.78
N GLY A 491 29.18 3.76 -30.50
CA GLY A 491 30.59 4.00 -30.75
C GLY A 491 30.99 3.71 -32.18
N ASP A 492 32.25 3.90 -32.43
CA ASP A 492 32.89 3.67 -33.72
C ASP A 492 34.10 2.75 -33.57
N ILE A 493 34.59 2.26 -34.67
CA ILE A 493 35.82 1.49 -34.75
C ILE A 493 36.75 2.09 -35.80
N ALA A 494 38.05 1.98 -35.53
CA ALA A 494 39.09 2.29 -36.51
C ALA A 494 40.18 1.23 -36.45
N PHE A 495 40.77 0.90 -37.59
CA PHE A 495 41.97 0.08 -37.66
C PHE A 495 42.68 0.30 -39.00
N ASN A 496 43.95 -0.12 -39.08
CA ASN A 496 44.75 -0.07 -40.27
C ASN A 496 45.01 -1.49 -40.78
N LYS A 497 44.41 -1.86 -41.92
CA LYS A 497 44.64 -3.15 -42.59
C LYS A 497 45.91 -3.07 -43.41
N VAL A 498 46.83 -3.98 -43.12
CA VAL A 498 48.17 -3.98 -43.79
C VAL A 498 48.52 -5.38 -44.31
N HIS A 499 49.43 -5.40 -45.28
CA HIS A 499 50.08 -6.63 -45.74
C HIS A 499 51.08 -7.12 -44.68
N GLY A 500 51.00 -8.37 -44.33
CA GLY A 500 51.75 -8.92 -43.17
C GLY A 500 53.27 -8.96 -43.36
N GLU A 501 53.81 -8.85 -44.57
CA GLU A 501 55.27 -8.91 -44.79
C GLU A 501 55.91 -7.52 -44.75
N ASP A 502 55.30 -6.52 -45.37
CA ASP A 502 55.93 -5.20 -45.56
C ASP A 502 55.18 -4.07 -44.85
N MET A 503 54.07 -4.36 -44.20
CA MET A 503 53.23 -3.40 -43.42
C MET A 503 52.66 -2.28 -44.31
N THR A 504 52.53 -2.50 -45.61
CA THR A 504 51.83 -1.55 -46.49
C THR A 504 50.32 -1.64 -46.31
N GLY A 505 49.66 -0.48 -46.36
CA GLY A 505 48.19 -0.42 -46.25
C GLY A 505 47.51 -1.13 -47.42
N LEU A 506 46.51 -1.93 -47.16
CA LEU A 506 45.68 -2.63 -48.15
C LEU A 506 44.37 -1.86 -48.39
N ALA A 507 44.30 -1.20 -49.56
CA ALA A 507 43.16 -0.39 -49.95
C ALA A 507 41.99 -1.25 -50.47
N ASN A 508 40.75 -0.74 -50.27
CA ASN A 508 39.51 -1.33 -50.77
C ASN A 508 39.24 -2.76 -50.29
N VAL A 509 39.76 -3.15 -49.12
CA VAL A 509 39.48 -4.45 -48.51
C VAL A 509 38.14 -4.40 -47.80
N PRO A 510 37.15 -5.23 -48.20
CA PRO A 510 35.85 -5.25 -47.59
C PRO A 510 35.82 -6.12 -46.31
N PHE A 511 35.16 -5.60 -45.29
CA PHE A 511 34.88 -6.28 -44.04
C PHE A 511 33.36 -6.37 -43.83
N LYS A 512 32.89 -7.59 -43.62
CA LYS A 512 31.52 -7.83 -43.15
C LYS A 512 31.49 -7.70 -41.63
N ILE A 513 30.61 -6.84 -41.15
CA ILE A 513 30.40 -6.61 -39.72
C ILE A 513 29.08 -7.28 -39.32
N THR A 514 29.12 -8.16 -38.30
CA THR A 514 27.94 -8.85 -37.80
C THR A 514 26.93 -7.90 -37.16
N GLY A 515 25.83 -8.40 -36.67
CA GLY A 515 24.66 -7.66 -36.23
C GLY A 515 23.68 -7.58 -37.41
N GLU A 516 23.59 -6.44 -38.10
CA GLU A 516 22.76 -6.31 -39.30
C GLU A 516 23.48 -6.81 -40.57
N SER A 517 24.75 -7.19 -40.47
CA SER A 517 25.58 -7.70 -41.58
C SER A 517 25.93 -6.67 -42.64
N HIS A 518 26.38 -5.49 -42.22
CA HIS A 518 26.81 -4.43 -43.11
C HIS A 518 28.24 -4.58 -43.58
N ILE A 519 28.58 -3.95 -44.71
CA ILE A 519 29.90 -3.96 -45.35
C ILE A 519 30.57 -2.60 -45.19
N ALA A 520 31.77 -2.60 -44.58
CA ALA A 520 32.66 -1.45 -44.56
C ALA A 520 33.95 -1.78 -45.37
N ILE A 521 34.67 -0.77 -45.91
CA ILE A 521 35.89 -0.98 -46.68
C ILE A 521 37.03 -0.11 -46.17
N THR A 522 38.27 -0.53 -46.42
CA THR A 522 39.44 0.27 -46.14
C THR A 522 39.63 1.36 -47.20
N ASP A 523 40.19 2.52 -46.81
CA ASP A 523 40.56 3.64 -47.67
C ASP A 523 41.84 3.34 -48.50
N VAL A 524 42.30 4.32 -49.24
CA VAL A 524 43.53 4.22 -50.05
C VAL A 524 44.81 3.97 -49.27
N ASN A 525 44.81 4.20 -47.97
CA ASN A 525 45.92 3.98 -47.04
C ASN A 525 45.75 2.68 -46.20
N GLY A 526 44.71 1.92 -46.46
CA GLY A 526 44.37 0.72 -45.68
C GLY A 526 43.61 0.99 -44.40
N VAL A 527 43.16 2.22 -44.12
CA VAL A 527 42.43 2.56 -42.92
C VAL A 527 40.93 2.25 -43.10
N LEU A 528 40.36 1.48 -42.21
CA LEU A 528 38.90 1.37 -42.05
C LEU A 528 38.51 2.14 -40.81
N THR A 529 37.53 3.03 -40.95
CA THR A 529 36.88 3.66 -39.80
C THR A 529 35.37 3.78 -40.04
N THR A 530 34.59 3.67 -39.01
CA THR A 530 33.14 3.85 -39.05
C THR A 530 32.73 5.26 -38.62
N GLU A 531 33.69 6.15 -38.29
CA GLU A 531 33.42 7.52 -37.88
C GLU A 531 32.76 8.34 -38.99
N ALA A 532 31.70 9.07 -38.68
CA ALA A 532 31.02 9.99 -39.60
C ALA A 532 31.94 11.09 -40.21
N SER A 533 33.01 11.43 -39.49
CA SER A 533 34.01 12.40 -39.96
C SER A 533 34.75 11.96 -41.24
N ALA A 534 34.93 10.66 -41.44
CA ALA A 534 35.54 10.06 -42.60
C ALA A 534 34.49 9.66 -43.64
N CYS A 535 33.37 9.11 -43.20
CA CYS A 535 32.28 8.66 -44.05
C CYS A 535 30.93 8.94 -43.38
N PRO A 536 30.23 10.05 -43.69
CA PRO A 536 28.98 10.43 -43.05
C PRO A 536 27.95 9.30 -43.10
N HIS A 537 27.41 8.91 -41.96
CA HIS A 537 26.43 7.83 -41.84
C HIS A 537 25.19 8.06 -42.69
N THR A 538 24.82 9.34 -42.89
CA THR A 538 23.65 9.76 -43.65
C THR A 538 23.86 9.72 -45.17
N GLN A 539 25.11 9.54 -45.61
CA GLN A 539 25.45 9.51 -47.05
C GLN A 539 25.37 8.08 -47.58
N ASN A 540 24.42 7.80 -48.46
CA ASN A 540 24.22 6.47 -49.06
C ASN A 540 24.36 5.35 -48.05
N THR A 541 23.61 5.47 -46.95
CA THR A 541 23.66 4.60 -45.76
C THR A 541 23.65 3.14 -46.14
N ASN A 542 24.67 2.37 -45.70
CA ASN A 542 24.87 0.96 -45.96
C ASN A 542 24.92 0.59 -47.44
N GLY A 543 25.34 1.54 -48.31
CA GLY A 543 25.37 1.35 -49.77
C GLY A 543 26.28 0.20 -50.20
N ASN A 544 27.33 -0.12 -49.43
CA ASN A 544 28.24 -1.23 -49.73
C ASN A 544 27.59 -2.63 -49.57
N ASP A 545 26.45 -2.77 -48.88
CA ASP A 545 25.78 -4.05 -48.74
C ASP A 545 25.34 -4.65 -50.08
N ALA A 546 25.05 -3.80 -51.05
CA ALA A 546 24.72 -4.20 -52.44
C ALA A 546 25.87 -4.93 -53.16
N ALA A 547 27.10 -4.85 -52.65
CA ALA A 547 28.26 -5.52 -53.20
C ALA A 547 28.34 -7.01 -52.81
N LEU A 548 27.65 -7.45 -51.74
CA LEU A 548 27.68 -8.84 -51.29
C LEU A 548 26.71 -9.68 -52.11
N ASN A 549 27.22 -10.63 -52.86
CA ASN A 549 26.42 -11.59 -53.63
C ASN A 549 25.83 -12.70 -52.70
N ALA A 550 24.80 -13.38 -53.19
CA ALA A 550 24.16 -14.46 -52.44
C ALA A 550 25.06 -15.67 -52.16
N ASP A 551 26.13 -15.85 -52.94
CA ASP A 551 27.14 -16.90 -52.77
C ASP A 551 28.30 -16.49 -51.82
N GLY A 552 28.22 -15.28 -51.24
CA GLY A 552 29.26 -14.73 -50.35
C GLY A 552 30.43 -14.06 -51.06
N THR A 553 30.44 -13.99 -52.38
CA THR A 553 31.43 -13.23 -53.14
C THR A 553 31.12 -11.74 -53.13
N VAL A 554 32.13 -10.91 -53.45
CA VAL A 554 32.00 -9.45 -53.46
C VAL A 554 32.07 -8.91 -54.86
N ASP A 555 31.11 -8.11 -55.27
CA ASP A 555 31.15 -7.31 -56.50
C ASP A 555 31.86 -5.98 -56.21
N GLU A 556 33.20 -5.93 -56.40
CA GLU A 556 34.04 -4.78 -56.07
C GLU A 556 33.62 -3.50 -56.79
N SER A 557 32.90 -3.59 -57.93
CA SER A 557 32.45 -2.43 -58.68
C SER A 557 31.34 -1.62 -57.98
N LYS A 558 30.73 -2.19 -56.96
CA LYS A 558 29.68 -1.58 -56.14
C LYS A 558 30.17 -1.04 -54.79
N LEU A 559 31.45 -1.29 -54.47
CA LEU A 559 32.06 -0.76 -53.26
C LEU A 559 32.42 0.73 -53.44
N SER A 560 32.16 1.53 -52.40
CA SER A 560 32.60 2.93 -52.32
C SER A 560 32.96 3.31 -50.90
N ILE A 561 34.07 3.99 -50.72
CA ILE A 561 34.51 4.58 -49.44
C ILE A 561 33.57 5.69 -48.99
N ASP A 562 32.83 6.32 -49.91
CA ASP A 562 31.90 7.40 -49.61
C ASP A 562 30.54 6.89 -49.06
N ASN A 563 30.35 5.56 -48.99
CA ASN A 563 29.11 5.00 -48.47
C ASN A 563 29.13 4.99 -46.94
N GLY A 564 28.17 5.64 -46.32
CA GLY A 564 27.99 5.65 -44.87
C GLY A 564 27.61 4.30 -44.31
N LEU A 565 28.01 4.06 -43.08
CA LEU A 565 27.64 2.87 -42.28
C LEU A 565 26.73 3.28 -41.15
N TRP A 566 25.64 2.52 -40.92
CA TRP A 566 24.75 2.74 -39.82
C TRP A 566 24.01 1.45 -39.41
N PHE A 567 24.17 1.07 -38.16
CA PHE A 567 23.40 -0.02 -37.56
C PHE A 567 22.11 0.54 -36.99
N SER A 568 21.01 0.28 -37.69
CA SER A 568 19.72 0.90 -37.48
C SER A 568 18.86 0.15 -36.45
N GLY A 569 19.22 -1.07 -36.07
CA GLY A 569 18.47 -1.94 -35.19
C GLY A 569 17.68 -3.04 -35.92
N SER A 570 16.64 -3.56 -35.29
CA SER A 570 15.82 -4.63 -35.85
C SER A 570 14.83 -4.09 -36.89
N LYS A 571 14.30 -4.98 -37.74
CA LYS A 571 13.26 -4.64 -38.74
C LYS A 571 12.06 -3.87 -38.16
N ASP A 572 11.74 -4.11 -36.91
CA ASP A 572 10.59 -3.50 -36.23
C ASP A 572 10.92 -2.26 -35.39
N ALA A 573 12.21 -1.93 -35.25
CA ALA A 573 12.73 -0.83 -34.44
C ALA A 573 13.96 -0.21 -35.10
N GLN A 574 13.78 0.34 -36.30
CA GLN A 574 14.84 1.01 -37.05
C GLN A 574 14.98 2.48 -36.66
N THR A 575 16.23 2.94 -36.61
CA THR A 575 16.61 4.33 -36.37
C THR A 575 17.10 4.97 -37.67
N ALA A 576 16.97 6.29 -37.78
CA ALA A 576 17.56 7.04 -38.86
C ALA A 576 19.06 7.25 -38.59
N ALA A 577 19.87 7.22 -39.63
CA ALA A 577 21.29 7.54 -39.53
C ALA A 577 21.49 8.96 -39.01
N ASP A 578 22.46 9.14 -38.12
CA ASP A 578 22.76 10.39 -37.41
C ASP A 578 24.29 10.56 -37.27
N ASP A 579 24.84 11.52 -38.02
CA ASP A 579 26.28 11.81 -38.06
C ASP A 579 26.84 12.34 -36.72
N SER A 580 25.97 12.70 -35.78
CA SER A 580 26.41 13.14 -34.44
C SER A 580 26.65 11.99 -33.45
N LYS A 581 26.38 10.74 -33.87
CA LYS A 581 26.47 9.54 -33.03
C LYS A 581 27.41 8.52 -33.66
N GLY A 582 27.92 7.57 -32.90
CA GLY A 582 28.65 6.44 -33.43
C GLY A 582 27.76 5.51 -34.28
N ALA A 583 28.34 4.86 -35.29
CA ALA A 583 27.63 3.98 -36.20
C ALA A 583 27.05 2.74 -35.55
N LEU A 584 27.76 2.20 -34.54
CA LEU A 584 27.47 0.91 -33.92
C LEU A 584 26.87 1.10 -32.51
N PRO A 585 25.67 0.61 -32.24
CA PRO A 585 25.14 0.57 -30.86
C PRO A 585 25.93 -0.39 -29.98
N TYR A 586 25.68 -0.33 -28.66
CA TYR A 586 26.25 -1.24 -27.65
C TYR A 586 26.02 -2.69 -28.05
N ASP A 587 27.08 -3.39 -28.43
CA ASP A 587 27.10 -4.81 -28.82
C ASP A 587 28.53 -5.30 -29.05
N THR A 588 28.68 -6.59 -29.26
CA THR A 588 29.91 -7.21 -29.75
C THR A 588 29.78 -7.56 -31.22
N TYR A 589 30.66 -6.98 -32.03
CA TYR A 589 30.66 -7.13 -33.44
C TYR A 589 31.81 -7.97 -33.92
N THR A 590 31.54 -8.95 -34.80
CA THR A 590 32.58 -9.68 -35.52
C THR A 590 32.86 -8.99 -36.85
N PHE A 591 34.11 -8.62 -37.07
CA PHE A 591 34.64 -8.13 -38.32
C PHE A 591 35.26 -9.30 -39.08
N GLU A 592 34.69 -9.60 -40.23
CA GLU A 592 35.15 -10.71 -41.10
C GLU A 592 35.60 -10.15 -42.42
N GLU A 593 36.90 -10.28 -42.70
CA GLU A 593 37.50 -9.88 -43.99
C GLU A 593 36.94 -10.74 -45.11
N LEU A 594 36.49 -10.08 -46.16
CA LEU A 594 36.01 -10.75 -47.36
C LEU A 594 37.03 -10.78 -48.45
N ARG A 595 37.02 -11.85 -49.29
CA ARG A 595 37.94 -11.99 -50.43
C ARG A 595 37.66 -10.93 -51.47
N CYS A 596 38.75 -10.23 -51.91
CA CYS A 596 38.74 -9.24 -52.98
C CYS A 596 40.09 -9.27 -53.73
N SER A 597 40.23 -8.43 -54.77
CA SER A 597 41.47 -8.36 -55.58
C SER A 597 42.70 -7.93 -54.76
N ALA A 598 42.51 -7.08 -53.75
CA ALA A 598 43.60 -6.59 -52.89
C ALA A 598 44.17 -7.65 -51.93
N ASN A 599 43.43 -8.70 -51.61
CA ASN A 599 43.83 -9.77 -50.66
C ASN A 599 43.77 -11.18 -51.25
N ASP A 600 43.77 -11.31 -52.58
CA ASP A 600 43.50 -12.58 -53.27
C ASP A 600 44.45 -13.74 -52.84
N SER A 601 45.72 -13.43 -52.55
CA SER A 601 46.73 -14.42 -52.12
C SER A 601 47.02 -14.42 -50.63
N LEU A 602 46.30 -13.61 -49.83
CA LEU A 602 46.55 -13.42 -48.40
C LEU A 602 45.59 -14.25 -47.54
N ASN A 603 45.92 -14.49 -46.27
CA ASN A 603 45.02 -15.03 -45.30
C ASN A 603 43.97 -13.98 -44.91
N LEU A 604 42.70 -14.43 -44.74
CA LEU A 604 41.66 -13.54 -44.31
C LEU A 604 41.62 -13.46 -42.79
N VAL A 605 41.46 -12.30 -42.25
CA VAL A 605 41.35 -12.08 -40.79
C VAL A 605 39.90 -12.00 -40.32
N LYS A 606 39.70 -12.43 -39.10
CA LYS A 606 38.44 -12.35 -38.39
C LYS A 606 38.72 -12.01 -36.92
N PHE A 607 38.03 -11.00 -36.38
CA PHE A 607 38.19 -10.56 -35.01
C PHE A 607 36.89 -9.97 -34.46
N GLU A 608 36.78 -9.86 -33.12
CA GLU A 608 35.65 -9.27 -32.44
C GLU A 608 36.03 -7.94 -31.80
N VAL A 609 35.05 -7.04 -31.72
CA VAL A 609 35.15 -5.73 -31.07
C VAL A 609 33.86 -5.47 -30.31
N THR A 610 33.96 -5.10 -29.04
CA THR A 610 32.83 -4.76 -28.20
C THR A 610 32.69 -3.24 -28.07
N VAL A 611 31.57 -2.70 -28.53
CA VAL A 611 31.20 -1.30 -28.33
C VAL A 611 30.51 -1.18 -26.98
N SER A 612 31.22 -0.66 -25.99
CA SER A 612 30.73 -0.52 -24.60
C SER A 612 30.65 0.94 -24.12
N ARG A 613 31.26 1.87 -24.84
CA ARG A 613 31.35 3.30 -24.50
C ARG A 613 30.64 4.14 -25.54
N ASP A 614 29.92 5.15 -25.05
CA ASP A 614 29.28 6.13 -25.92
C ASP A 614 30.29 7.11 -26.52
N ALA A 615 30.04 7.54 -27.78
CA ALA A 615 30.85 8.52 -28.52
C ALA A 615 32.35 8.22 -28.46
N TYR A 616 32.71 6.95 -28.54
CA TYR A 616 34.10 6.51 -28.46
C TYR A 616 34.46 5.66 -29.66
N THR A 617 35.60 5.99 -30.29
CA THR A 617 36.19 5.21 -31.39
C THR A 617 37.18 4.20 -30.82
N ILE A 618 36.91 2.92 -31.02
CA ILE A 618 37.79 1.84 -30.62
C ILE A 618 38.86 1.70 -31.69
N ASP A 619 40.08 2.13 -31.40
CA ASP A 619 41.20 1.97 -32.30
C ASP A 619 41.83 0.58 -32.11
N ARG A 620 41.56 -0.36 -33.02
CA ARG A 620 42.09 -1.73 -33.03
C ARG A 620 43.58 -1.78 -33.44
N GLY A 621 44.12 -0.68 -33.93
CA GLY A 621 45.49 -0.60 -34.38
C GLY A 621 45.72 -1.27 -35.72
N THR A 622 46.79 -2.05 -35.83
CA THR A 622 47.17 -2.72 -37.08
C THR A 622 46.60 -4.13 -37.16
N VAL A 623 45.91 -4.39 -38.27
CA VAL A 623 45.33 -5.70 -38.58
C VAL A 623 46.08 -6.24 -39.83
N ASP A 624 46.93 -7.24 -39.65
CA ASP A 624 47.67 -7.90 -40.72
C ASP A 624 47.20 -9.35 -40.96
N ASP A 625 47.73 -9.98 -41.98
CA ASP A 625 47.38 -11.37 -42.34
C ASP A 625 48.01 -12.41 -41.39
N ASN A 626 48.86 -11.95 -40.49
CA ASN A 626 49.38 -12.70 -39.35
C ASN A 626 48.99 -11.99 -38.05
N PRO A 627 47.73 -12.12 -37.59
CA PRO A 627 47.21 -11.27 -36.55
C PRO A 627 47.98 -11.40 -35.24
N ILE A 628 48.26 -10.26 -34.63
CA ILE A 628 48.69 -10.17 -33.25
C ILE A 628 47.44 -10.29 -32.39
N GLU A 629 47.45 -11.27 -31.47
CA GLU A 629 46.39 -11.50 -30.50
C GLU A 629 46.89 -11.26 -29.09
N ILE A 630 46.12 -10.61 -28.24
CA ILE A 630 46.33 -10.60 -26.79
C ILE A 630 45.04 -11.07 -26.09
N GLY A 631 45.24 -11.77 -24.99
CA GLY A 631 44.15 -12.16 -24.06
C GLY A 631 44.68 -12.01 -22.67
N THR A 632 43.86 -11.64 -21.70
CA THR A 632 44.31 -11.23 -20.40
C THR A 632 43.58 -11.94 -19.27
N THR A 633 44.17 -11.95 -18.07
CA THR A 633 43.56 -12.46 -16.83
C THR A 633 44.01 -11.57 -15.68
N ALA A 634 43.10 -10.83 -15.09
CA ALA A 634 43.37 -9.92 -13.99
C ALA A 634 43.01 -10.55 -12.62
N THR A 635 43.91 -10.42 -11.67
CA THR A 635 43.74 -11.03 -10.34
C THR A 635 44.25 -10.10 -9.25
N ASP A 636 43.79 -10.30 -8.01
CA ASP A 636 44.41 -9.69 -6.82
C ASP A 636 45.89 -10.08 -6.75
N GLY A 637 46.77 -9.10 -6.59
CA GLY A 637 48.22 -9.29 -6.48
C GLY A 637 48.64 -9.98 -5.18
N ALA A 638 47.78 -10.06 -4.17
CA ALA A 638 48.05 -10.62 -2.88
C ALA A 638 47.87 -12.16 -2.85
N ASP A 639 46.79 -12.69 -3.39
CA ASP A 639 46.45 -14.11 -3.32
C ASP A 639 46.09 -14.76 -4.65
N GLY A 640 45.86 -13.95 -5.69
CA GLY A 640 45.63 -14.41 -7.05
C GLY A 640 44.20 -14.78 -7.39
N ASP A 641 43.24 -14.40 -6.58
CA ASP A 641 41.81 -14.52 -6.89
C ASP A 641 41.26 -13.24 -7.59
N HIS A 642 39.94 -13.17 -7.79
CA HIS A 642 39.27 -12.03 -8.42
C HIS A 642 38.60 -11.09 -7.41
N LYS A 643 38.99 -11.16 -6.11
CA LYS A 643 38.39 -10.34 -5.05
C LYS A 643 39.45 -9.55 -4.29
N LEU A 644 39.45 -8.25 -4.49
CA LEU A 644 40.43 -7.34 -3.91
C LEU A 644 39.81 -6.54 -2.76
N LEU A 645 40.48 -6.51 -1.60
CA LEU A 645 40.07 -5.63 -0.52
C LEU A 645 40.32 -4.17 -0.89
N ALA A 646 39.28 -3.32 -0.79
CA ALA A 646 39.38 -1.88 -1.07
C ALA A 646 40.29 -1.20 -0.05
N SER A 647 41.59 -1.17 -0.32
CA SER A 647 42.65 -0.64 0.57
C SER A 647 43.47 0.45 -0.13
N ASN A 648 44.25 1.18 0.65
CA ASN A 648 45.15 2.21 0.11
C ASN A 648 46.43 1.67 -0.55
N GLN A 649 46.60 0.35 -0.60
CA GLN A 649 47.74 -0.34 -1.22
C GLN A 649 47.27 -1.50 -2.07
N ALA A 650 46.21 -1.28 -2.84
CA ALA A 650 45.64 -2.28 -3.75
C ALA A 650 46.67 -2.62 -4.88
N GLU A 651 46.81 -3.87 -5.21
CA GLU A 651 47.59 -4.34 -6.38
C GLU A 651 46.75 -5.29 -7.21
N ILE A 652 46.48 -4.94 -8.46
CA ILE A 652 45.96 -5.86 -9.48
C ILE A 652 47.09 -6.30 -10.37
N VAL A 653 47.19 -7.59 -10.61
CA VAL A 653 48.15 -8.18 -11.55
C VAL A 653 47.41 -8.73 -12.74
N ASP A 654 47.55 -8.06 -13.89
CA ASP A 654 47.02 -8.59 -15.13
C ASP A 654 48.07 -9.40 -15.89
N SER A 655 47.71 -10.62 -16.25
CA SER A 655 48.58 -11.57 -16.98
C SER A 655 48.19 -11.64 -18.45
N VAL A 656 48.81 -10.79 -19.27
CA VAL A 656 48.52 -10.69 -20.69
C VAL A 656 49.23 -11.81 -21.45
N SER A 657 48.48 -12.71 -22.06
CA SER A 657 48.95 -13.69 -23.03
C SER A 657 49.00 -13.03 -24.44
N TYR A 658 50.00 -13.35 -25.21
CA TYR A 658 50.18 -12.79 -26.58
C TYR A 658 50.54 -13.88 -27.59
N LYS A 659 50.13 -13.64 -28.86
CA LYS A 659 50.49 -14.42 -30.05
C LYS A 659 50.83 -13.47 -31.19
N GLY A 660 51.63 -13.94 -32.15
CA GLY A 660 51.95 -13.20 -33.35
C GLY A 660 53.06 -12.15 -33.17
N LEU A 661 53.67 -12.01 -31.97
CA LEU A 661 54.69 -11.00 -31.74
C LEU A 661 56.02 -11.35 -32.37
N LYS A 662 56.74 -10.32 -32.86
CA LYS A 662 58.08 -10.49 -33.39
C LYS A 662 59.11 -10.62 -32.28
N LYS A 663 59.76 -11.75 -32.20
CA LYS A 663 60.83 -12.01 -31.23
C LYS A 663 61.92 -10.95 -31.29
N GLY A 664 62.33 -10.42 -30.13
CA GLY A 664 63.40 -9.43 -30.03
C GLY A 664 63.02 -8.00 -30.29
N THR A 665 61.75 -7.72 -30.55
CA THR A 665 61.18 -6.37 -30.72
C THR A 665 60.59 -5.91 -29.41
N GLU A 666 60.86 -4.65 -29.00
CA GLU A 666 60.27 -4.10 -27.77
C GLU A 666 58.80 -3.66 -28.01
N TYR A 667 57.89 -4.15 -27.18
CA TYR A 667 56.48 -3.76 -27.14
C TYR A 667 56.15 -3.11 -25.82
N GLU A 668 55.10 -2.33 -25.78
CA GLU A 668 54.55 -1.71 -24.57
C GLU A 668 53.06 -2.10 -24.40
N LEU A 669 52.75 -2.68 -23.24
CA LEU A 669 51.38 -2.92 -22.77
C LEU A 669 50.94 -1.72 -21.95
N GLN A 670 49.74 -1.25 -22.18
CA GLN A 670 49.06 -0.22 -21.39
C GLN A 670 47.72 -0.76 -20.95
N GLY A 671 47.55 -0.87 -19.63
CA GLY A 671 46.29 -1.29 -19.01
C GLY A 671 45.53 -0.10 -18.39
N THR A 672 44.22 -0.12 -18.46
CA THR A 672 43.32 0.84 -17.83
C THR A 672 42.26 0.08 -17.05
N LEU A 673 42.01 0.47 -15.79
CA LEU A 673 40.88 -0.08 -15.00
C LEU A 673 39.60 0.65 -15.39
N MET A 674 38.61 -0.12 -15.84
CA MET A 674 37.31 0.37 -16.20
C MET A 674 36.30 -0.07 -15.15
N ASP A 675 35.35 0.75 -14.80
CA ASP A 675 34.19 0.35 -14.01
C ASP A 675 33.30 -0.58 -14.86
N ALA A 676 33.09 -1.81 -14.40
CA ALA A 676 32.33 -2.81 -15.15
C ALA A 676 30.84 -2.45 -15.31
N GLU A 677 30.31 -1.57 -14.44
CA GLU A 677 28.90 -1.17 -14.51
C GLU A 677 28.69 0.03 -15.44
N THR A 678 29.57 1.02 -15.38
CA THR A 678 29.42 2.26 -16.14
C THR A 678 30.18 2.26 -17.47
N GLY A 679 31.22 1.41 -17.60
CA GLY A 679 32.12 1.39 -18.73
C GLY A 679 33.04 2.62 -18.79
N GLU A 680 33.13 3.40 -17.70
CA GLU A 680 34.05 4.53 -17.60
C GLU A 680 35.38 4.13 -16.93
N ALA A 681 36.46 4.86 -17.21
CA ALA A 681 37.72 4.62 -16.54
C ALA A 681 37.63 4.96 -15.03
N LEU A 682 38.01 4.03 -14.17
CA LEU A 682 38.12 4.24 -12.74
C LEU A 682 39.19 5.28 -12.41
N LYS A 683 38.88 6.16 -11.47
CA LYS A 683 39.77 7.25 -11.06
C LYS A 683 40.32 7.02 -9.64
N GLY A 684 41.58 7.24 -9.48
CA GLY A 684 42.23 7.23 -8.16
C GLY A 684 41.85 8.46 -7.32
N MET A 685 42.33 8.51 -6.09
CA MET A 685 42.14 9.65 -5.17
C MET A 685 42.63 10.99 -5.73
N ASP A 686 43.54 10.98 -6.70
CA ASP A 686 44.06 12.16 -7.38
C ASP A 686 43.19 12.62 -8.57
N GLY A 687 42.08 11.94 -8.83
CA GLY A 687 41.15 12.21 -9.91
C GLY A 687 41.60 11.77 -11.28
N LYS A 688 42.75 11.10 -11.41
CA LYS A 688 43.23 10.56 -12.66
C LYS A 688 42.81 9.11 -12.86
N GLU A 689 42.74 8.69 -14.13
CA GLU A 689 42.45 7.31 -14.49
C GLU A 689 43.53 6.37 -13.93
N ILE A 690 43.09 5.20 -13.44
CA ILE A 690 44.00 4.18 -12.91
C ILE A 690 44.56 3.37 -14.08
N THR A 691 45.80 3.63 -14.43
CA THR A 691 46.49 2.99 -15.55
C THR A 691 47.80 2.35 -15.10
N ALA A 692 48.23 1.39 -15.86
CA ALA A 692 49.57 0.77 -15.71
C ALA A 692 50.21 0.49 -17.06
N THR A 693 51.52 0.45 -17.09
CA THR A 693 52.28 0.14 -18.31
C THR A 693 53.37 -0.90 -18.04
N ALA A 694 53.65 -1.71 -19.07
CA ALA A 694 54.76 -2.65 -19.03
C ALA A 694 55.45 -2.75 -20.38
N LYS A 695 56.73 -2.39 -20.43
CA LYS A 695 57.56 -2.61 -21.61
C LYS A 695 58.22 -3.98 -21.55
N PHE A 696 58.25 -4.72 -22.66
CA PHE A 696 58.82 -6.03 -22.70
C PHE A 696 59.32 -6.40 -24.10
N THR A 697 60.25 -7.32 -24.16
CA THR A 697 60.79 -7.88 -25.42
C THR A 697 60.49 -9.37 -25.45
N PRO A 698 59.58 -9.84 -26.31
CA PRO A 698 59.21 -11.24 -26.39
C PRO A 698 60.36 -12.13 -26.80
N LYS A 699 60.46 -13.26 -26.12
CA LYS A 699 61.46 -14.29 -26.44
C LYS A 699 60.99 -15.31 -27.46
N ALA A 700 59.69 -15.36 -27.69
CA ALA A 700 59.01 -16.19 -28.69
C ALA A 700 57.80 -15.39 -29.25
N SER A 701 57.25 -15.83 -30.39
CA SER A 701 56.06 -15.20 -30.99
C SER A 701 54.82 -15.31 -30.13
N SER A 702 54.78 -16.18 -29.15
CA SER A 702 53.74 -16.32 -28.14
C SER A 702 54.31 -16.41 -26.74
N GLY A 703 53.58 -15.94 -25.74
CA GLY A 703 54.02 -15.93 -24.35
C GLY A 703 53.03 -15.20 -23.44
N LYS A 704 53.52 -14.82 -22.24
CA LYS A 704 52.77 -14.01 -21.28
C LYS A 704 53.62 -12.88 -20.72
N GLN A 705 53.01 -11.73 -20.50
CA GLN A 705 53.61 -10.60 -19.80
C GLN A 705 52.66 -10.10 -18.71
N LYS A 706 53.20 -9.63 -17.60
CA LYS A 706 52.40 -9.08 -16.50
C LYS A 706 52.39 -7.57 -16.53
N VAL A 707 51.21 -6.99 -16.34
CA VAL A 707 50.98 -5.59 -16.06
C VAL A 707 50.50 -5.45 -14.63
N LYS A 708 51.07 -4.49 -13.89
CA LYS A 708 50.78 -4.35 -12.44
C LYS A 708 50.22 -2.98 -12.13
N PHE A 709 49.00 -2.94 -11.65
CA PHE A 709 48.36 -1.74 -11.15
C PHE A 709 48.61 -1.64 -9.64
N LYS A 710 49.07 -0.48 -9.20
CA LYS A 710 49.20 -0.14 -7.77
C LYS A 710 48.54 1.16 -7.51
N PHE A 711 47.54 1.14 -6.69
CA PHE A 711 46.68 2.32 -6.48
C PHE A 711 45.99 2.31 -5.11
N ASP A 712 45.39 3.44 -4.78
CA ASP A 712 44.51 3.56 -3.61
C ASP A 712 43.07 3.24 -4.04
N ALA A 713 42.54 2.11 -3.56
CA ALA A 713 41.21 1.61 -3.87
C ALA A 713 40.18 1.97 -2.77
N THR A 714 40.53 2.80 -1.79
CA THR A 714 39.70 3.05 -0.60
C THR A 714 38.28 3.51 -0.92
N LEU A 715 38.08 4.21 -2.04
CA LEU A 715 36.76 4.70 -2.50
C LEU A 715 36.06 3.73 -3.46
N LEU A 716 36.66 2.60 -3.81
CA LEU A 716 36.15 1.66 -4.80
C LEU A 716 35.42 0.45 -4.19
N GLY A 717 35.21 0.41 -2.88
CA GLY A 717 34.51 -0.70 -2.22
C GLY A 717 33.11 -0.90 -2.76
N GLY A 718 32.82 -2.11 -3.24
CA GLY A 718 31.54 -2.48 -3.87
C GLY A 718 31.51 -2.31 -5.39
N HIS A 719 32.55 -1.72 -6.01
CA HIS A 719 32.70 -1.66 -7.47
C HIS A 719 33.33 -2.92 -8.02
N LYS A 720 33.12 -3.15 -9.32
CA LYS A 720 33.85 -4.14 -10.11
C LYS A 720 34.69 -3.44 -11.15
N ALA A 721 35.97 -3.76 -11.20
CA ALA A 721 36.86 -3.25 -12.24
C ALA A 721 37.09 -4.32 -13.28
N VAL A 722 37.00 -3.97 -14.55
CA VAL A 722 37.48 -4.77 -15.67
C VAL A 722 38.75 -4.12 -16.23
N VAL A 723 39.75 -4.92 -16.53
CA VAL A 723 41.04 -4.43 -17.06
C VAL A 723 40.99 -4.40 -18.60
N PHE A 724 41.13 -3.22 -19.18
CA PHE A 724 41.30 -3.06 -20.64
C PHE A 724 42.77 -2.95 -20.95
N GLU A 725 43.26 -3.74 -21.90
CA GLU A 725 44.66 -3.79 -22.29
C GLU A 725 44.89 -3.42 -23.75
N ARG A 726 45.92 -2.61 -24.02
CA ARG A 726 46.39 -2.22 -25.31
C ARG A 726 47.88 -2.56 -25.48
N LEU A 727 48.22 -3.20 -26.60
CA LEU A 727 49.57 -3.50 -26.95
C LEU A 727 50.09 -2.51 -28.01
N TYR A 728 51.22 -1.88 -27.75
CA TYR A 728 51.83 -0.89 -28.63
C TYR A 728 53.15 -1.36 -29.19
N LEU A 729 53.45 -0.96 -30.44
CA LEU A 729 54.76 -0.99 -31.06
C LEU A 729 55.04 0.41 -31.66
N ASP A 730 56.13 1.04 -31.25
CA ASP A 730 56.51 2.39 -31.69
C ASP A 730 55.37 3.44 -31.56
N GLY A 731 54.60 3.34 -30.47
CA GLY A 731 53.49 4.21 -30.15
C GLY A 731 52.20 3.96 -30.97
N LYS A 732 52.15 2.90 -31.79
CA LYS A 732 50.96 2.48 -32.53
C LYS A 732 50.36 1.23 -31.91
N ILE A 733 49.03 1.20 -31.75
CA ILE A 733 48.30 0.05 -31.24
C ILE A 733 48.43 -1.10 -32.22
N GLN A 734 48.80 -2.29 -31.72
CA GLN A 734 48.90 -3.54 -32.45
C GLN A 734 47.79 -4.50 -32.17
N ALA A 735 47.31 -4.52 -30.91
CA ALA A 735 46.20 -5.33 -30.45
C ALA A 735 45.57 -4.70 -29.21
N THR A 736 44.28 -4.97 -29.01
CA THR A 736 43.55 -4.57 -27.83
C THR A 736 42.78 -5.77 -27.28
N HIS A 737 42.56 -5.75 -25.97
CA HIS A 737 41.59 -6.62 -25.29
C HIS A 737 40.77 -5.72 -24.37
N GLU A 738 39.56 -5.35 -24.82
CA GLU A 738 38.68 -4.36 -24.21
C GLU A 738 37.24 -4.92 -24.15
N ASP A 739 37.11 -6.07 -23.46
CA ASP A 739 35.79 -6.69 -23.24
C ASP A 739 35.27 -6.36 -21.84
N PRO A 740 34.22 -5.56 -21.71
CA PRO A 740 33.67 -5.18 -20.39
C PRO A 740 32.98 -6.34 -19.67
N GLU A 741 32.64 -7.42 -20.37
CA GLU A 741 31.94 -8.58 -19.82
C GLU A 741 32.86 -9.77 -19.54
N ASP A 742 34.17 -9.61 -19.79
CA ASP A 742 35.13 -10.67 -19.52
C ASP A 742 35.34 -10.88 -18.02
N GLU A 743 34.82 -12.01 -17.51
CA GLU A 743 34.94 -12.38 -16.10
C GLU A 743 36.42 -12.65 -15.69
N ASP A 744 37.25 -13.13 -16.61
CA ASP A 744 38.67 -13.35 -16.36
C ASP A 744 39.48 -12.04 -16.21
N GLN A 745 38.94 -10.93 -16.72
CA GLN A 745 39.48 -9.57 -16.56
C GLN A 745 38.86 -8.77 -15.42
N THR A 746 37.86 -9.32 -14.75
CA THR A 746 37.07 -8.57 -13.77
C THR A 746 37.52 -8.88 -12.34
N VAL A 747 37.78 -7.84 -11.56
CA VAL A 747 38.13 -7.91 -10.13
C VAL A 747 37.10 -7.14 -9.33
N GLU A 748 36.54 -7.75 -8.30
CA GLU A 748 35.56 -7.17 -7.38
C GLU A 748 36.27 -6.51 -6.18
N PHE A 749 35.96 -5.25 -5.91
CA PHE A 749 36.45 -4.54 -4.72
C PHE A 749 35.55 -4.81 -3.51
N LEU A 750 36.03 -5.63 -2.59
CA LEU A 750 35.32 -5.89 -1.35
C LEU A 750 35.36 -4.63 -0.45
N PRO A 751 34.21 -4.15 0.03
CA PRO A 751 34.20 -3.01 0.93
C PRO A 751 34.85 -3.33 2.27
N VAL A 752 35.54 -2.35 2.85
CA VAL A 752 36.05 -2.45 4.23
C VAL A 752 34.93 -2.03 5.17
N GLU A 753 34.38 -2.97 5.89
CA GLU A 753 33.38 -2.70 6.91
C GLU A 753 34.03 -2.51 8.28
N ILE A 754 33.66 -1.46 8.98
CA ILE A 754 34.06 -1.22 10.36
C ILE A 754 32.83 -1.30 11.26
N GLY A 755 32.79 -2.34 12.07
CA GLY A 755 31.81 -2.44 13.15
C GLY A 755 32.39 -1.95 14.47
N THR A 756 31.69 -1.06 15.17
CA THR A 756 32.08 -0.65 16.52
C THR A 756 30.99 -1.02 17.53
N THR A 757 31.42 -1.50 18.68
CA THR A 757 30.53 -1.73 19.81
C THR A 757 31.05 -0.88 20.96
N ALA A 758 30.23 0.06 21.42
CA ALA A 758 30.52 0.81 22.63
C ALA A 758 29.89 0.09 23.82
N THR A 759 30.67 -0.08 24.85
CA THR A 759 30.21 -0.65 26.13
C THR A 759 30.64 0.28 27.27
N ASP A 760 29.91 0.25 28.38
CA ASP A 760 30.34 0.90 29.62
C ASP A 760 31.66 0.26 30.09
N ALA A 761 32.63 1.09 30.39
CA ALA A 761 33.93 0.63 30.84
C ALA A 761 33.93 0.05 32.27
N ALA A 762 32.85 0.25 33.03
CA ALA A 762 32.74 -0.25 34.39
C ALA A 762 32.31 -1.71 34.48
N ASP A 763 31.37 -2.17 33.63
CA ASP A 763 30.81 -3.52 33.69
C ASP A 763 30.68 -4.19 32.33
N GLY A 764 30.98 -3.49 31.22
CA GLY A 764 31.00 -4.05 29.88
C GLY A 764 29.62 -4.15 29.21
N ASP A 765 28.57 -3.65 29.81
CA ASP A 765 27.26 -3.62 29.21
C ASP A 765 27.06 -2.37 28.28
N LYS A 766 25.86 -2.15 27.76
CA LYS A 766 25.52 -1.04 26.88
C LYS A 766 24.75 0.10 27.58
N ALA A 767 24.63 0.06 28.89
CA ALA A 767 23.85 1.00 29.69
C ALA A 767 24.74 1.72 30.69
N ILE A 768 24.92 3.05 30.54
CA ILE A 768 25.65 3.87 31.49
C ILE A 768 24.70 4.35 32.58
N GLY A 769 24.93 3.94 33.83
CA GLY A 769 24.19 4.40 34.97
C GLY A 769 24.45 5.88 35.23
N VAL A 770 23.43 6.75 35.11
CA VAL A 770 23.53 8.16 35.49
C VAL A 770 23.43 8.18 37.01
N GLY A 771 24.56 8.46 37.69
CA GLY A 771 24.56 8.64 39.13
C GLY A 771 23.59 9.75 39.56
N LYS A 772 22.84 9.52 40.63
CA LYS A 772 21.96 10.51 41.28
C LYS A 772 22.78 11.64 41.89
#